data_23341c5b79960ffa0e9da65fb6ee2cf0
#
_entry.id   23341c5b79960ffa0e9da65fb6ee2cf0
#
_cell.length_a   1.000
_cell.length_b   1.000
_cell.length_c   1.000
_cell.angle_alpha   90.00
_cell.angle_beta   90.00
_cell.angle_gamma   90.00
#
_symmetry.space_group_name_H-M   'P 1'
#
loop_
_entity.id
_entity.type
_entity.pdbx_description
1 polymer ?
#
loop_
_entity_poly.entity_id
_entity_poly.type
_entity_poly.pdbx_seq_one_letter_code
_entity_poly.pdbx_strand_id
1 'polypeptide(L)'
;MKMKRILTGMLGAAILAAGVNLLSVQAAENAGVMEYIAATEYIEETEAAEPENAEKQVFETEEDTKTADTGEFTINNGLLTKYTGTAETVTIPSNVSRIGKSAFQNNKYIKSVIIPGNVRKIEMLAFYGCSNLESVTMAEGVEEIGMQTFSETHLKSVVLPKSIIKMDRLVFTSCNRLTSIDFTEGTYNINGDIIGSCAALTEIKVSGNNTRYQVKDNVLYEKNGKTVCYCPAGRKTDMNVPDGVEHIGDFAFWDCLTTKVTLPDSVKSIGERAFFSTGMETMILPANLESIGKEAFFYCQNLKQITIPAKTTKIGNNVFGSCDHLETINVAAGNTIYRSEDGILYGTEEGRLVLINCPAGKKGSVKILEGTVGILDGSFSNCEKITSVDMPDSVKSIGEDAFKSCSSLIKVRFSNQLTDIGNYAFYRCDSMQQVHLPDSVKDLGAWAFRYCDALTEVTISKNISDIPDNAFGGCTNLTGITIPDGVKTIADNAFSYCNNLTIYCSAGSAAEKYAKNNNIKSKVVDERKTQTITTDNDNIEKTVGDPDFKITAKTTGDGTLSFYSGNEDIIQVSENGAVKIIGAGTTNIVITASATQNCKMAQTEIYITIKNKETDQKRVQKITYSYQADKKDLNIFYLDAKSDGDGKISYRSENEKIVKIDADGKGYILGSGTVKIIISASETDTCAAAQKIVTLNVEKITDQTDEPGQTQKPDQTEKPGQTDTPNQPDKPSDQNGNATQQKKKQTIKAKNITKTYSTKTFAIGAKSSCGAKLTYKVADKKIAAISKTGKIKLKSYGQTKITIKAAAKGKYKAATKTITLTVKPVKNQITSLKSKKAKTFEVKWKKDKKASGYIVQYSMDKKLKKNVKKVVVTKNKTTTKKITKLKPRKKYYVRVCSYKNSRGKRVQGAYSKVKTVTVRK
;
A
#
# COMPACT_ATOMS: atom_id res chain seq x y z
N MET A 1 5.18 -7.36 -34.04
CA MET A 1 6.09 -6.96 -32.93
C MET A 1 7.28 -6.08 -33.34
N LYS A 2 7.93 -6.23 -34.50
CA LYS A 2 8.96 -5.27 -34.98
C LYS A 2 8.43 -3.86 -35.27
N MET A 3 7.17 -3.72 -35.59
CA MET A 3 6.54 -2.42 -35.93
C MET A 3 6.28 -1.52 -34.69
N LYS A 4 6.04 -2.06 -33.50
CA LYS A 4 5.86 -1.26 -32.25
C LYS A 4 7.17 -0.67 -31.70
N ARG A 5 8.31 -1.33 -31.87
CA ARG A 5 9.62 -0.78 -31.48
C ARG A 5 10.13 0.34 -32.39
N ILE A 6 9.69 0.36 -33.64
CA ILE A 6 10.02 1.42 -34.60
C ILE A 6 9.18 2.68 -34.33
N LEU A 7 7.93 2.54 -33.87
CA LEU A 7 7.05 3.68 -33.54
C LEU A 7 7.52 4.43 -32.28
N THR A 8 7.98 3.74 -31.24
CA THR A 8 8.51 4.39 -30.03
C THR A 8 9.86 5.08 -30.26
N GLY A 9 10.70 4.52 -31.12
CA GLY A 9 11.97 5.16 -31.49
C GLY A 9 11.81 6.36 -32.43
N MET A 10 10.79 6.37 -33.28
CA MET A 10 10.49 7.49 -34.20
C MET A 10 9.77 8.64 -33.50
N LEU A 11 8.95 8.37 -32.48
CA LEU A 11 8.30 9.41 -31.68
C LEU A 11 9.34 10.20 -30.86
N GLY A 12 10.32 9.53 -30.26
CA GLY A 12 11.40 10.19 -29.52
C GLY A 12 12.30 11.08 -30.38
N ALA A 13 12.56 10.68 -31.64
CA ALA A 13 13.36 11.47 -32.58
C ALA A 13 12.59 12.65 -33.19
N ALA A 14 11.27 12.55 -33.34
CA ALA A 14 10.44 13.63 -33.88
C ALA A 14 10.18 14.74 -32.83
N ILE A 15 10.17 14.42 -31.54
CA ILE A 15 9.97 15.37 -30.44
C ILE A 15 11.23 16.24 -30.23
N LEU A 16 12.42 15.71 -30.48
CA LEU A 16 13.67 16.47 -30.42
C LEU A 16 13.87 17.45 -31.60
N ALA A 17 13.20 17.21 -32.72
CA ALA A 17 13.34 18.05 -33.92
C ALA A 17 12.30 19.20 -34.01
N ALA A 18 11.24 19.19 -33.21
CA ALA A 18 10.10 20.09 -33.35
C ALA A 18 9.98 21.23 -32.32
N GLY A 19 10.92 21.40 -31.38
CA GLY A 19 10.93 22.51 -30.42
C GLY A 19 9.66 22.62 -29.57
N VAL A 20 9.03 21.52 -29.22
CA VAL A 20 7.75 21.49 -28.49
C VAL A 20 7.99 21.71 -26.99
N ASN A 21 7.20 22.58 -26.41
CA ASN A 21 7.29 23.11 -25.05
C ASN A 21 7.15 22.02 -23.99
N LEU A 22 7.90 22.07 -22.88
CA LEU A 22 7.95 21.10 -21.77
C LEU A 22 6.55 20.68 -21.25
N LEU A 23 5.55 21.55 -21.34
CA LEU A 23 4.17 21.30 -20.92
C LEU A 23 3.41 20.26 -21.78
N SER A 24 3.82 20.07 -23.05
CA SER A 24 3.19 19.08 -23.94
C SER A 24 3.78 17.66 -23.77
N VAL A 25 5.01 17.55 -23.26
CA VAL A 25 5.65 16.27 -22.91
C VAL A 25 4.99 15.70 -21.66
N GLN A 26 4.72 16.54 -20.68
CA GLN A 26 4.04 16.15 -19.42
C GLN A 26 2.59 15.67 -19.65
N ALA A 27 1.86 16.30 -20.60
CA ALA A 27 0.53 15.85 -20.99
C ALA A 27 0.54 14.49 -21.71
N ALA A 28 1.59 14.21 -22.50
CA ALA A 28 1.73 12.92 -23.19
C ALA A 28 2.15 11.78 -22.23
N GLU A 29 2.99 12.08 -21.24
CA GLU A 29 3.33 11.13 -20.17
C GLU A 29 2.14 10.86 -19.24
N ASN A 30 1.35 11.88 -18.92
CA ASN A 30 0.11 11.73 -18.15
C ASN A 30 -0.94 10.88 -18.88
N ALA A 31 -1.04 10.98 -20.20
CA ALA A 31 -1.92 10.14 -21.01
C ALA A 31 -1.50 8.65 -20.95
N GLY A 32 -0.20 8.37 -20.95
CA GLY A 32 0.34 7.01 -20.79
C GLY A 32 0.07 6.42 -19.40
N VAL A 33 0.13 7.24 -18.35
CA VAL A 33 -0.20 6.84 -16.97
C VAL A 33 -1.70 6.59 -16.82
N MET A 34 -2.52 7.36 -17.48
CA MET A 34 -3.98 7.18 -17.49
C MET A 34 -4.41 5.91 -18.22
N GLU A 35 -3.75 5.56 -19.33
CA GLU A 35 -3.97 4.29 -20.02
C GLU A 35 -3.63 3.09 -19.13
N TYR A 36 -2.56 3.23 -18.29
CA TYR A 36 -2.16 2.23 -17.31
C TYR A 36 -3.15 2.12 -16.14
N ILE A 37 -3.63 3.24 -15.58
CA ILE A 37 -4.62 3.27 -14.49
C ILE A 37 -5.96 2.72 -14.97
N ALA A 38 -6.45 3.14 -16.14
CA ALA A 38 -7.67 2.61 -16.72
C ALA A 38 -7.56 1.10 -17.02
N ALA A 39 -6.39 0.63 -17.46
CA ALA A 39 -6.14 -0.78 -17.74
C ALA A 39 -6.03 -1.63 -16.46
N THR A 40 -5.38 -1.13 -15.39
CA THR A 40 -5.26 -1.86 -14.12
C THR A 40 -6.57 -1.92 -13.35
N GLU A 41 -7.34 -0.82 -13.30
CA GLU A 41 -8.68 -0.82 -12.69
C GLU A 41 -9.68 -1.68 -13.50
N TYR A 42 -9.56 -1.70 -14.83
CA TYR A 42 -10.36 -2.56 -15.68
C TYR A 42 -10.04 -4.06 -15.49
N ILE A 43 -8.76 -4.41 -15.24
CA ILE A 43 -8.35 -5.78 -14.94
C ILE A 43 -8.80 -6.20 -13.54
N GLU A 44 -8.69 -5.34 -12.51
CA GLU A 44 -9.20 -5.62 -11.17
C GLU A 44 -10.74 -5.73 -11.12
N GLU A 45 -11.48 -4.89 -11.86
CA GLU A 45 -12.94 -4.97 -11.95
C GLU A 45 -13.41 -6.10 -12.87
N THR A 46 -12.66 -6.48 -13.90
CA THR A 46 -13.04 -7.61 -14.78
C THR A 46 -12.69 -8.97 -14.17
N GLU A 47 -11.70 -9.07 -13.27
CA GLU A 47 -11.52 -10.27 -12.45
C GLU A 47 -12.49 -10.35 -11.27
N ALA A 48 -13.03 -9.21 -10.80
CA ALA A 48 -13.99 -9.13 -9.69
C ALA A 48 -15.46 -9.07 -10.14
N ALA A 49 -15.75 -8.72 -11.38
CA ALA A 49 -17.10 -8.54 -11.90
C ALA A 49 -17.25 -9.19 -13.29
N GLU A 50 -17.49 -10.49 -13.32
CA GLU A 50 -18.28 -11.01 -14.44
C GLU A 50 -19.69 -10.40 -14.33
N PRO A 51 -20.19 -9.70 -15.35
CA PRO A 51 -21.53 -9.16 -15.34
C PRO A 51 -22.51 -10.29 -15.67
N GLU A 52 -23.04 -10.94 -14.68
CA GLU A 52 -24.26 -11.71 -14.85
C GLU A 52 -25.26 -11.32 -13.76
N ASN A 53 -26.14 -10.42 -14.13
CA ASN A 53 -27.57 -10.49 -13.83
C ASN A 53 -28.28 -9.29 -14.47
N ALA A 54 -28.43 -9.35 -15.80
CA ALA A 54 -29.66 -8.82 -16.38
C ALA A 54 -30.73 -9.87 -16.13
N GLU A 55 -31.64 -9.59 -15.21
CA GLU A 55 -32.88 -10.30 -15.09
C GLU A 55 -33.59 -10.23 -16.44
N LYS A 56 -33.60 -11.36 -17.16
CA LYS A 56 -34.58 -11.54 -18.24
C LYS A 56 -35.95 -11.68 -17.56
N GLN A 57 -36.68 -10.60 -17.51
CA GLN A 57 -38.13 -10.72 -17.58
C GLN A 57 -38.47 -11.32 -18.94
N VAL A 58 -38.96 -12.52 -18.89
CA VAL A 58 -39.51 -13.24 -20.03
C VAL A 58 -40.82 -12.54 -20.38
N PHE A 59 -40.83 -11.81 -21.47
CA PHE A 59 -42.01 -11.65 -22.28
C PHE A 59 -41.78 -12.49 -23.54
N GLU A 60 -42.30 -13.72 -23.54
CA GLU A 60 -42.56 -14.43 -24.79
C GLU A 60 -43.71 -13.75 -25.49
N THR A 61 -43.39 -13.04 -26.53
CA THR A 61 -44.23 -12.99 -27.74
C THR A 61 -43.28 -12.89 -28.93
N GLU A 62 -43.30 -13.95 -29.74
CA GLU A 62 -42.75 -13.92 -31.08
C GLU A 62 -43.52 -12.85 -31.86
N GLU A 63 -42.87 -11.73 -32.13
CA GLU A 63 -43.22 -10.83 -33.26
C GLU A 63 -41.93 -10.24 -33.81
N ASP A 64 -41.82 -10.24 -35.13
CA ASP A 64 -40.77 -9.79 -36.00
C ASP A 64 -39.84 -8.72 -35.44
N THR A 65 -38.58 -9.03 -35.22
CA THR A 65 -37.51 -8.05 -34.91
C THR A 65 -37.20 -7.26 -36.20
N LYS A 66 -37.87 -6.14 -36.40
CA LYS A 66 -37.44 -5.13 -37.36
C LYS A 66 -36.19 -4.43 -36.84
N THR A 67 -35.02 -4.88 -37.31
CA THR A 67 -33.82 -4.05 -37.29
C THR A 67 -34.03 -2.90 -38.27
N ALA A 68 -34.21 -1.69 -37.74
CA ALA A 68 -34.18 -0.49 -38.58
C ALA A 68 -32.71 -0.12 -38.79
N ASP A 69 -32.08 -0.71 -39.80
CA ASP A 69 -30.79 -0.26 -40.31
C ASP A 69 -31.02 0.96 -41.18
N THR A 70 -30.73 2.16 -40.66
CA THR A 70 -30.81 3.43 -41.40
C THR A 70 -29.49 3.72 -42.14
N GLY A 71 -28.69 2.70 -42.42
CA GLY A 71 -27.42 2.78 -43.15
C GLY A 71 -26.22 3.25 -42.31
N GLU A 72 -26.40 4.11 -41.32
CA GLU A 72 -25.32 4.58 -40.41
C GLU A 72 -25.54 4.19 -38.95
N PHE A 73 -26.80 3.99 -38.53
CA PHE A 73 -27.18 3.60 -37.15
C PHE A 73 -27.70 2.17 -37.12
N THR A 74 -27.13 1.32 -36.28
CA THR A 74 -27.69 0.02 -35.96
C THR A 74 -28.49 0.11 -34.67
N ILE A 75 -29.83 -0.01 -34.78
CA ILE A 75 -30.75 0.17 -33.65
C ILE A 75 -31.60 -1.11 -33.48
N ASN A 76 -31.60 -1.68 -32.26
CA ASN A 76 -32.34 -2.87 -31.89
C ASN A 76 -33.24 -2.56 -30.67
N ASN A 77 -34.56 -2.55 -30.87
CA ASN A 77 -35.52 -2.29 -29.79
C ASN A 77 -35.21 -1.00 -28.98
N GLY A 78 -34.94 0.10 -29.62
CA GLY A 78 -34.60 1.37 -29.01
C GLY A 78 -33.15 1.46 -28.44
N LEU A 79 -32.36 0.42 -28.57
CA LEU A 79 -30.94 0.39 -28.21
C LEU A 79 -30.09 0.67 -29.46
N LEU A 80 -29.39 1.79 -29.47
CA LEU A 80 -28.40 2.10 -30.53
C LEU A 80 -27.10 1.33 -30.18
N THR A 81 -26.80 0.31 -30.96
CA THR A 81 -25.63 -0.56 -30.70
C THR A 81 -24.37 -0.11 -31.43
N LYS A 82 -24.50 0.59 -32.57
CA LYS A 82 -23.35 1.04 -33.35
C LYS A 82 -23.72 2.20 -34.28
N TYR A 83 -22.79 3.11 -34.46
CA TYR A 83 -22.79 4.18 -35.46
C TYR A 83 -21.56 4.02 -36.37
N THR A 84 -21.74 4.05 -37.68
CA THR A 84 -20.67 3.90 -38.68
C THR A 84 -20.50 5.11 -39.59
N GLY A 85 -21.33 6.15 -39.40
CA GLY A 85 -21.34 7.34 -40.26
C GLY A 85 -20.11 8.23 -40.01
N THR A 86 -19.92 9.14 -40.96
CA THR A 86 -18.82 10.11 -41.01
C THR A 86 -19.31 11.57 -40.89
N ALA A 87 -20.58 11.76 -40.54
CA ALA A 87 -21.16 13.10 -40.38
C ALA A 87 -20.51 13.88 -39.25
N GLU A 88 -20.21 15.15 -39.45
CA GLU A 88 -19.64 16.03 -38.42
C GLU A 88 -20.64 16.36 -37.30
N THR A 89 -21.93 16.44 -37.65
CA THR A 89 -23.01 16.66 -36.68
C THR A 89 -23.96 15.48 -36.72
N VAL A 90 -24.20 14.86 -35.58
CA VAL A 90 -25.06 13.69 -35.44
C VAL A 90 -26.21 14.00 -34.50
N THR A 91 -27.43 13.82 -34.96
CA THR A 91 -28.60 13.81 -34.08
C THR A 91 -29.03 12.37 -33.83
N ILE A 92 -29.14 11.98 -32.57
CA ILE A 92 -29.61 10.64 -32.21
C ILE A 92 -31.06 10.47 -32.59
N PRO A 93 -31.44 9.42 -33.31
CA PRO A 93 -32.82 9.21 -33.80
C PRO A 93 -33.84 9.12 -32.67
N SER A 94 -35.07 9.59 -32.94
CA SER A 94 -36.16 9.66 -31.94
C SER A 94 -36.66 8.29 -31.46
N ASN A 95 -36.36 7.20 -32.16
CA ASN A 95 -36.67 5.83 -31.77
C ASN A 95 -35.59 5.21 -30.86
N VAL A 96 -34.54 5.96 -30.50
CA VAL A 96 -33.48 5.51 -29.59
C VAL A 96 -33.82 5.89 -28.17
N SER A 97 -34.02 4.92 -27.26
CA SER A 97 -34.20 5.16 -25.82
C SER A 97 -32.91 4.97 -25.04
N ARG A 98 -31.91 4.30 -25.64
CA ARG A 98 -30.65 3.97 -24.97
C ARG A 98 -29.49 3.95 -26.00
N ILE A 99 -28.40 4.65 -25.71
CA ILE A 99 -27.14 4.56 -26.45
C ILE A 99 -26.29 3.48 -25.82
N GLY A 100 -25.96 2.45 -26.58
CA GLY A 100 -25.30 1.25 -26.09
C GLY A 100 -23.81 1.42 -25.88
N LYS A 101 -23.22 0.43 -25.21
CA LYS A 101 -21.78 0.34 -24.94
C LYS A 101 -20.97 0.52 -26.22
N SER A 102 -20.02 1.46 -26.21
CA SER A 102 -19.08 1.70 -27.31
C SER A 102 -19.74 2.06 -28.67
N ALA A 103 -20.99 2.55 -28.68
CA ALA A 103 -21.75 2.76 -29.92
C ALA A 103 -21.07 3.72 -30.92
N PHE A 104 -20.35 4.73 -30.44
CA PHE A 104 -19.58 5.70 -31.21
C PHE A 104 -18.08 5.65 -30.94
N GLN A 105 -17.60 4.68 -30.21
CA GLN A 105 -16.21 4.61 -29.72
C GLN A 105 -15.20 4.84 -30.84
N ASN A 106 -14.23 5.78 -30.60
CA ASN A 106 -13.14 6.12 -31.52
C ASN A 106 -13.61 6.70 -32.87
N ASN A 107 -14.85 7.21 -32.98
CA ASN A 107 -15.29 7.92 -34.18
C ASN A 107 -14.56 9.26 -34.26
N LYS A 108 -13.80 9.46 -35.34
CA LYS A 108 -12.96 10.65 -35.57
C LYS A 108 -13.61 11.72 -36.45
N TYR A 109 -14.84 11.50 -36.90
CA TYR A 109 -15.53 12.43 -37.78
C TYR A 109 -16.46 13.36 -37.02
N ILE A 110 -17.11 12.87 -35.96
CA ILE A 110 -18.12 13.61 -35.22
C ILE A 110 -17.50 14.79 -34.48
N LYS A 111 -18.04 16.01 -34.73
CA LYS A 111 -17.72 17.25 -34.02
C LYS A 111 -18.81 17.67 -33.04
N SER A 112 -20.07 17.34 -33.33
CA SER A 112 -21.21 17.68 -32.51
C SER A 112 -22.22 16.54 -32.43
N VAL A 113 -22.77 16.31 -31.23
CA VAL A 113 -23.84 15.33 -31.01
C VAL A 113 -25.01 15.96 -30.29
N ILE A 114 -26.23 15.70 -30.82
CA ILE A 114 -27.49 16.09 -30.19
C ILE A 114 -28.20 14.85 -29.69
N ILE A 115 -28.44 14.79 -28.39
CA ILE A 115 -29.08 13.67 -27.67
C ILE A 115 -30.46 14.15 -27.21
N PRO A 116 -31.56 13.68 -27.84
CA PRO A 116 -32.90 14.10 -27.51
C PRO A 116 -33.44 13.47 -26.23
N GLY A 117 -34.51 14.02 -25.66
CA GLY A 117 -35.03 13.66 -24.34
C GLY A 117 -35.71 12.28 -24.25
N ASN A 118 -35.86 11.54 -25.33
CA ASN A 118 -36.28 10.16 -25.33
C ASN A 118 -35.15 9.18 -24.91
N VAL A 119 -33.87 9.60 -25.01
CA VAL A 119 -32.73 8.82 -24.56
C VAL A 119 -32.64 8.90 -23.04
N ARG A 120 -32.87 7.77 -22.36
CA ARG A 120 -32.81 7.68 -20.89
C ARG A 120 -31.41 7.33 -20.35
N LYS A 121 -30.66 6.56 -21.13
CA LYS A 121 -29.36 6.03 -20.69
C LYS A 121 -28.32 6.09 -21.79
N ILE A 122 -27.13 6.53 -21.44
CA ILE A 122 -25.90 6.45 -22.23
C ILE A 122 -24.99 5.47 -21.56
N GLU A 123 -24.64 4.37 -22.22
CA GLU A 123 -23.86 3.30 -21.63
C GLU A 123 -22.35 3.58 -21.68
N MET A 124 -21.59 2.75 -20.97
CA MET A 124 -20.14 2.81 -20.84
C MET A 124 -19.45 2.94 -22.21
N LEU A 125 -18.44 3.84 -22.30
CA LEU A 125 -17.60 4.03 -23.49
C LEU A 125 -18.35 4.51 -24.75
N ALA A 126 -19.59 4.96 -24.65
CA ALA A 126 -20.42 5.23 -25.81
C ALA A 126 -19.77 6.20 -26.80
N PHE A 127 -19.11 7.27 -26.33
CA PHE A 127 -18.36 8.24 -27.12
C PHE A 127 -16.88 8.30 -26.78
N TYR A 128 -16.33 7.26 -26.12
CA TYR A 128 -14.92 7.18 -25.73
C TYR A 128 -14.00 7.38 -26.94
N GLY A 129 -12.99 8.25 -26.80
CA GLY A 129 -11.98 8.46 -27.85
C GLY A 129 -12.52 9.13 -29.12
N CYS A 130 -13.72 9.75 -29.10
CA CYS A 130 -14.20 10.61 -30.17
C CYS A 130 -13.40 11.91 -30.19
N SER A 131 -12.16 11.84 -30.65
CA SER A 131 -11.15 12.91 -30.50
C SER A 131 -11.47 14.22 -31.22
N ASN A 132 -12.51 14.29 -32.05
CA ASN A 132 -12.96 15.53 -32.70
C ASN A 132 -14.31 16.06 -32.14
N LEU A 133 -14.89 15.35 -31.15
CA LEU A 133 -16.16 15.77 -30.54
C LEU A 133 -15.95 17.02 -29.68
N GLU A 134 -16.43 18.17 -30.18
CA GLU A 134 -16.27 19.48 -29.55
C GLU A 134 -17.50 19.93 -28.77
N SER A 135 -18.66 19.38 -29.06
CA SER A 135 -19.91 19.73 -28.38
C SER A 135 -20.88 18.57 -28.26
N VAL A 136 -21.57 18.51 -27.14
CA VAL A 136 -22.68 17.60 -26.88
C VAL A 136 -23.86 18.41 -26.32
N THR A 137 -25.03 18.24 -26.91
CA THR A 137 -26.26 18.78 -26.38
C THR A 137 -27.13 17.65 -25.90
N MET A 138 -27.46 17.66 -24.63
CA MET A 138 -28.32 16.66 -23.99
C MET A 138 -29.62 17.33 -23.55
N ALA A 139 -30.75 16.85 -24.08
CA ALA A 139 -32.06 17.32 -23.64
C ALA A 139 -32.47 16.74 -22.30
N GLU A 140 -33.43 17.36 -21.63
CA GLU A 140 -34.09 16.79 -20.44
C GLU A 140 -34.67 15.40 -20.77
N GLY A 141 -34.42 14.43 -19.89
CA GLY A 141 -34.83 13.03 -20.06
C GLY A 141 -33.69 12.04 -20.00
N VAL A 142 -32.41 12.47 -20.18
CA VAL A 142 -31.26 11.63 -19.93
C VAL A 142 -31.11 11.45 -18.41
N GLU A 143 -31.12 10.20 -17.93
CA GLU A 143 -31.12 9.85 -16.49
C GLU A 143 -29.79 9.26 -16.04
N GLU A 144 -29.13 8.47 -16.89
CA GLU A 144 -27.90 7.78 -16.55
C GLU A 144 -26.81 7.97 -17.62
N ILE A 145 -25.58 8.26 -17.16
CA ILE A 145 -24.38 8.30 -17.98
C ILE A 145 -23.36 7.29 -17.43
N GLY A 146 -22.96 6.32 -18.26
CA GLY A 146 -22.06 5.25 -17.93
C GLY A 146 -20.59 5.66 -17.87
N MET A 147 -19.75 4.76 -17.41
CA MET A 147 -18.32 4.96 -17.20
C MET A 147 -17.62 5.32 -18.52
N GLN A 148 -16.70 6.30 -18.47
CA GLN A 148 -15.86 6.74 -19.60
C GLN A 148 -16.64 7.16 -20.86
N THR A 149 -17.89 7.55 -20.71
CA THR A 149 -18.76 7.84 -21.86
C THR A 149 -18.17 8.90 -22.78
N PHE A 150 -17.66 10.00 -22.25
CA PHE A 150 -17.07 11.10 -23.01
C PHE A 150 -15.55 11.25 -22.78
N SER A 151 -14.90 10.27 -22.20
CA SER A 151 -13.45 10.30 -22.00
C SER A 151 -12.71 10.46 -23.32
N GLU A 152 -11.58 11.18 -23.29
CA GLU A 152 -10.70 11.42 -24.43
C GLU A 152 -11.40 12.12 -25.62
N THR A 153 -12.36 13.00 -25.31
CA THR A 153 -13.01 13.87 -26.29
C THR A 153 -12.41 15.29 -26.26
N HIS A 154 -12.72 16.08 -27.30
CA HIS A 154 -12.34 17.50 -27.37
C HIS A 154 -13.48 18.44 -26.99
N LEU A 155 -14.43 18.02 -26.18
CA LEU A 155 -15.52 18.86 -25.68
C LEU A 155 -14.95 20.14 -25.07
N LYS A 156 -15.57 21.28 -25.43
CA LYS A 156 -15.19 22.64 -24.98
C LYS A 156 -15.93 23.04 -23.71
N SER A 157 -17.22 22.73 -23.67
CA SER A 157 -18.09 22.95 -22.52
C SER A 157 -19.17 21.89 -22.46
N VAL A 158 -19.71 21.63 -21.29
CA VAL A 158 -20.83 20.70 -21.08
C VAL A 158 -21.84 21.33 -20.14
N VAL A 159 -23.10 21.24 -20.48
CA VAL A 159 -24.24 21.54 -19.60
C VAL A 159 -25.03 20.25 -19.44
N LEU A 160 -25.14 19.78 -18.18
CA LEU A 160 -25.84 18.55 -17.88
C LEU A 160 -27.33 18.80 -17.63
N PRO A 161 -28.27 18.00 -18.17
CA PRO A 161 -29.68 18.14 -17.88
C PRO A 161 -30.03 17.83 -16.45
N LYS A 162 -31.07 18.44 -15.91
CA LYS A 162 -31.56 18.24 -14.54
C LYS A 162 -32.06 16.80 -14.27
N SER A 163 -32.45 16.11 -15.33
CA SER A 163 -32.97 14.74 -15.30
C SER A 163 -31.91 13.69 -14.91
N ILE A 164 -30.62 14.04 -14.92
CA ILE A 164 -29.58 13.08 -14.56
C ILE A 164 -29.68 12.73 -13.06
N ILE A 165 -29.77 11.44 -12.77
CA ILE A 165 -29.80 10.87 -11.42
C ILE A 165 -28.57 10.05 -11.11
N LYS A 166 -27.81 9.62 -12.15
CA LYS A 166 -26.63 8.79 -12.00
C LYS A 166 -25.58 9.10 -13.06
N MET A 167 -24.36 9.33 -12.59
CA MET A 167 -23.14 9.30 -13.41
C MET A 167 -22.16 8.29 -12.81
N ASP A 168 -21.60 7.47 -13.67
CA ASP A 168 -20.53 6.55 -13.27
C ASP A 168 -19.17 7.29 -13.28
N ARG A 169 -18.10 6.57 -12.93
CA ARG A 169 -16.73 7.11 -12.85
C ARG A 169 -16.17 7.48 -14.24
N LEU A 170 -15.24 8.43 -14.26
CA LEU A 170 -14.42 8.78 -15.44
C LEU A 170 -15.19 9.32 -16.64
N VAL A 171 -16.40 9.82 -16.47
CA VAL A 171 -17.29 10.22 -17.58
C VAL A 171 -16.63 11.24 -18.51
N PHE A 172 -15.94 12.24 -17.98
CA PHE A 172 -15.27 13.30 -18.72
C PHE A 172 -13.75 13.29 -18.58
N THR A 173 -13.15 12.17 -18.24
CA THR A 173 -11.71 12.08 -18.02
C THR A 173 -10.92 12.38 -19.30
N SER A 174 -9.80 13.10 -19.17
CA SER A 174 -8.90 13.46 -20.28
C SER A 174 -9.58 14.31 -21.38
N CYS A 175 -10.63 15.04 -21.05
CA CYS A 175 -11.21 16.05 -21.95
C CYS A 175 -10.36 17.31 -21.93
N ASN A 176 -9.19 17.28 -22.59
CA ASN A 176 -8.15 18.30 -22.48
C ASN A 176 -8.50 19.67 -23.06
N ARG A 177 -9.66 19.82 -23.71
CA ARG A 177 -10.19 21.11 -24.20
C ARG A 177 -11.40 21.60 -23.41
N LEU A 178 -11.87 20.83 -22.43
CA LEU A 178 -13.01 21.19 -21.61
C LEU A 178 -12.61 22.35 -20.67
N THR A 179 -13.22 23.55 -20.89
CA THR A 179 -12.96 24.75 -20.09
C THR A 179 -13.98 24.97 -18.99
N SER A 180 -15.23 24.52 -19.22
CA SER A 180 -16.32 24.67 -18.25
C SER A 180 -17.28 23.49 -18.24
N ILE A 181 -17.85 23.21 -17.06
CA ILE A 181 -18.90 22.22 -16.87
C ILE A 181 -19.99 22.77 -15.94
N ASP A 182 -21.25 22.58 -16.32
CA ASP A 182 -22.42 22.98 -15.53
C ASP A 182 -23.23 21.74 -15.13
N PHE A 183 -23.25 21.48 -13.81
CA PHE A 183 -23.92 20.32 -13.20
C PHE A 183 -25.40 20.57 -12.89
N THR A 184 -25.91 21.78 -13.12
CA THR A 184 -27.30 22.15 -12.87
C THR A 184 -27.82 21.79 -11.46
N GLU A 185 -29.03 21.25 -11.32
CA GLU A 185 -29.69 20.92 -10.04
C GLU A 185 -29.58 19.44 -9.68
N GLY A 186 -28.88 18.62 -10.49
CA GLY A 186 -28.75 17.18 -10.27
C GLY A 186 -28.26 16.79 -8.86
N THR A 187 -28.82 15.72 -8.30
CA THR A 187 -28.54 15.23 -6.94
C THR A 187 -27.53 14.07 -6.88
N TYR A 188 -26.95 13.70 -8.03
CA TYR A 188 -25.95 12.65 -8.14
C TYR A 188 -24.63 13.00 -7.43
N ASN A 189 -23.79 12.00 -7.16
CA ASN A 189 -22.47 12.23 -6.61
C ASN A 189 -21.57 12.93 -7.63
N ILE A 190 -21.08 14.11 -7.28
CA ILE A 190 -20.07 14.83 -8.03
C ILE A 190 -18.77 14.79 -7.22
N ASN A 191 -17.77 14.12 -7.72
CA ASN A 191 -16.43 14.07 -7.17
C ASN A 191 -15.40 14.11 -8.31
N GLY A 192 -14.14 14.19 -7.97
CA GLY A 192 -13.07 14.34 -8.95
C GLY A 192 -12.92 13.17 -9.93
N ASP A 193 -13.43 11.99 -9.61
CA ASP A 193 -13.31 10.83 -10.50
C ASP A 193 -14.21 10.90 -11.75
N ILE A 194 -15.21 11.78 -11.75
CA ILE A 194 -16.06 12.02 -12.92
C ILE A 194 -15.32 12.85 -13.98
N ILE A 195 -14.42 13.78 -13.55
CA ILE A 195 -13.87 14.86 -14.40
C ILE A 195 -12.34 14.85 -14.43
N GLY A 196 -11.69 13.84 -13.95
CA GLY A 196 -10.22 13.84 -13.80
C GLY A 196 -9.45 14.19 -15.07
N SER A 197 -8.25 14.74 -14.92
CA SER A 197 -7.29 15.03 -16.01
C SER A 197 -7.78 15.98 -17.10
N CYS A 198 -8.69 16.90 -16.78
CA CYS A 198 -9.16 17.95 -17.72
C CYS A 198 -8.30 19.21 -17.57
N ALA A 199 -7.09 19.22 -18.14
CA ALA A 199 -6.08 20.27 -17.94
C ALA A 199 -6.49 21.70 -18.34
N ALA A 200 -7.54 21.85 -19.17
CA ALA A 200 -8.09 23.16 -19.55
C ALA A 200 -9.25 23.61 -18.65
N LEU A 201 -9.78 22.74 -17.79
CA LEU A 201 -10.96 23.04 -16.99
C LEU A 201 -10.63 24.07 -15.90
N THR A 202 -11.30 25.23 -15.96
CA THR A 202 -11.12 26.32 -15.00
C THR A 202 -12.44 26.77 -14.38
N GLU A 203 -13.57 26.40 -14.96
CA GLU A 203 -14.89 26.85 -14.49
C GLU A 203 -15.82 25.68 -14.19
N ILE A 204 -16.39 25.67 -13.01
CA ILE A 204 -17.46 24.75 -12.59
C ILE A 204 -18.67 25.56 -12.21
N LYS A 205 -19.84 25.13 -12.67
CA LYS A 205 -21.13 25.71 -12.32
C LYS A 205 -22.01 24.66 -11.67
N VAL A 206 -22.79 25.12 -10.70
CA VAL A 206 -23.86 24.36 -10.03
C VAL A 206 -25.00 25.34 -9.79
N SER A 207 -26.23 24.96 -10.10
CA SER A 207 -27.39 25.77 -9.83
C SER A 207 -27.49 26.20 -8.36
N GLY A 208 -27.93 27.43 -8.10
CA GLY A 208 -28.21 27.95 -6.76
C GLY A 208 -29.21 27.10 -5.97
N ASN A 209 -30.10 26.41 -6.67
CA ASN A 209 -31.10 25.49 -6.10
C ASN A 209 -30.55 24.09 -5.80
N ASN A 210 -29.31 23.79 -6.17
CA ASN A 210 -28.70 22.49 -5.83
C ASN A 210 -28.65 22.35 -4.30
N THR A 211 -29.23 21.28 -3.78
CA THR A 211 -29.33 21.03 -2.33
C THR A 211 -28.09 20.40 -1.72
N ARG A 212 -27.21 19.84 -2.56
CA ARG A 212 -26.08 19.04 -2.11
C ARG A 212 -24.73 19.74 -2.28
N TYR A 213 -24.59 20.57 -3.32
CA TYR A 213 -23.33 21.20 -3.70
C TYR A 213 -23.42 22.72 -3.80
N GLN A 214 -22.27 23.36 -3.68
CA GLN A 214 -22.05 24.77 -3.95
C GLN A 214 -20.69 24.99 -4.60
N VAL A 215 -20.55 26.06 -5.36
CA VAL A 215 -19.26 26.48 -5.94
C VAL A 215 -18.81 27.76 -5.27
N LYS A 216 -17.55 27.80 -4.82
CA LYS A 216 -16.90 28.99 -4.30
C LYS A 216 -15.50 29.06 -4.91
N ASP A 217 -15.13 30.17 -5.48
CA ASP A 217 -13.85 30.39 -6.18
C ASP A 217 -13.55 29.28 -7.22
N ASN A 218 -14.56 28.91 -8.01
CA ASN A 218 -14.52 27.82 -9.00
C ASN A 218 -14.13 26.44 -8.41
N VAL A 219 -14.26 26.23 -7.12
CA VAL A 219 -14.05 24.95 -6.44
C VAL A 219 -15.39 24.43 -5.98
N LEU A 220 -15.64 23.14 -6.19
CA LEU A 220 -16.84 22.47 -5.79
C LEU A 220 -16.75 22.01 -4.33
N TYR A 221 -17.74 22.37 -3.55
CA TYR A 221 -17.90 21.95 -2.16
C TYR A 221 -19.24 21.26 -1.95
N GLU A 222 -19.35 20.41 -0.93
CA GLU A 222 -20.66 20.09 -0.39
C GLU A 222 -21.38 21.37 0.11
N LYS A 223 -22.72 21.36 0.12
CA LYS A 223 -23.54 22.53 0.49
C LYS A 223 -23.27 23.03 1.90
N ASN A 224 -22.89 22.13 2.82
CA ASN A 224 -22.49 22.46 4.20
C ASN A 224 -21.12 23.14 4.31
N GLY A 225 -20.35 23.21 3.22
CA GLY A 225 -19.00 23.77 3.17
C GLY A 225 -17.91 22.94 3.86
N LYS A 226 -18.23 21.74 4.34
CA LYS A 226 -17.27 20.92 5.11
C LYS A 226 -16.36 20.04 4.25
N THR A 227 -16.75 19.79 3.03
CA THR A 227 -15.98 18.92 2.11
C THR A 227 -15.62 19.67 0.84
N VAL A 228 -14.33 19.63 0.45
CA VAL A 228 -13.88 19.97 -0.91
C VAL A 228 -14.15 18.75 -1.78
N CYS A 229 -15.04 18.85 -2.76
CA CYS A 229 -15.38 17.75 -3.66
C CYS A 229 -14.50 17.70 -4.90
N TYR A 230 -14.20 18.89 -5.49
CA TYR A 230 -13.35 18.95 -6.68
C TYR A 230 -12.80 20.36 -6.93
N CYS A 231 -11.52 20.45 -7.23
CA CYS A 231 -10.81 21.63 -7.71
C CYS A 231 -10.47 21.42 -9.20
N PRO A 232 -10.86 22.32 -10.12
CA PRO A 232 -10.59 22.17 -11.54
C PRO A 232 -9.10 21.94 -11.83
N ALA A 233 -8.80 20.94 -12.64
CA ALA A 233 -7.44 20.56 -12.97
C ALA A 233 -6.65 21.69 -13.66
N GLY A 234 -7.30 22.54 -14.43
CA GLY A 234 -6.70 23.70 -15.10
C GLY A 234 -6.35 24.91 -14.19
N ARG A 235 -6.66 24.84 -12.89
CA ARG A 235 -6.32 25.91 -11.94
C ARG A 235 -4.81 26.00 -11.77
N LYS A 236 -4.25 27.18 -12.04
CA LYS A 236 -2.81 27.48 -11.93
C LYS A 236 -2.45 28.34 -10.73
N THR A 237 -3.46 28.97 -10.09
CA THR A 237 -3.27 29.85 -8.95
C THR A 237 -3.22 29.04 -7.66
N ASP A 238 -2.44 29.54 -6.68
CA ASP A 238 -2.43 28.99 -5.34
C ASP A 238 -3.85 28.87 -4.78
N MET A 239 -4.09 27.88 -3.96
CA MET A 239 -5.38 27.67 -3.31
C MET A 239 -5.24 27.63 -1.80
N ASN A 240 -6.03 28.46 -1.14
CA ASN A 240 -6.23 28.36 0.30
C ASN A 240 -7.61 27.72 0.54
N VAL A 241 -7.61 26.53 1.10
CA VAL A 241 -8.85 25.85 1.51
C VAL A 241 -9.44 26.63 2.69
N PRO A 242 -10.73 27.04 2.65
CA PRO A 242 -11.33 27.86 3.71
C PRO A 242 -11.34 27.17 5.07
N ASP A 243 -11.25 27.97 6.13
CA ASP A 243 -11.49 27.49 7.50
C ASP A 243 -12.89 26.88 7.63
N GLY A 244 -13.01 25.82 8.45
CA GLY A 244 -14.25 25.07 8.64
C GLY A 244 -14.41 23.90 7.69
N VAL A 245 -13.57 23.75 6.65
CA VAL A 245 -13.48 22.53 5.85
C VAL A 245 -12.88 21.40 6.71
N GLU A 246 -13.59 20.28 6.79
CA GLU A 246 -13.18 19.12 7.58
C GLU A 246 -12.61 17.99 6.71
N HIS A 247 -12.99 17.95 5.43
CA HIS A 247 -12.68 16.84 4.53
C HIS A 247 -12.21 17.32 3.16
N ILE A 248 -11.10 16.76 2.69
CA ILE A 248 -10.73 16.80 1.28
C ILE A 248 -11.27 15.51 0.66
N GLY A 249 -12.17 15.62 -0.30
CA GLY A 249 -12.86 14.49 -0.93
C GLY A 249 -11.94 13.63 -1.80
N ASP A 250 -12.44 12.46 -2.20
CA ASP A 250 -11.75 11.59 -3.12
C ASP A 250 -11.54 12.29 -4.46
N PHE A 251 -10.33 12.19 -5.04
CA PHE A 251 -9.92 12.81 -6.30
C PHE A 251 -10.04 14.35 -6.34
N ALA A 252 -10.17 15.03 -5.21
CA ALA A 252 -10.52 16.44 -5.14
C ALA A 252 -9.55 17.37 -5.87
N PHE A 253 -8.26 17.05 -5.96
CA PHE A 253 -7.24 17.82 -6.68
C PHE A 253 -6.52 16.98 -7.74
N TRP A 254 -7.18 15.97 -8.30
CA TRP A 254 -6.57 15.08 -9.28
C TRP A 254 -6.07 15.86 -10.52
N ASP A 255 -4.79 15.70 -10.87
CA ASP A 255 -4.07 16.40 -11.94
C ASP A 255 -4.18 17.95 -11.88
N CYS A 256 -4.45 18.51 -10.70
CA CYS A 256 -4.59 19.95 -10.57
C CYS A 256 -3.22 20.62 -10.77
N LEU A 257 -3.19 21.61 -11.68
CA LEU A 257 -1.97 22.34 -12.04
C LEU A 257 -1.55 23.39 -10.99
N THR A 258 -2.27 23.55 -9.88
CA THR A 258 -1.85 24.41 -8.78
C THR A 258 -0.54 23.90 -8.16
N THR A 259 0.38 24.80 -7.91
CA THR A 259 1.68 24.47 -7.30
C THR A 259 1.67 24.53 -5.77
N LYS A 260 0.60 25.11 -5.18
CA LYS A 260 0.48 25.22 -3.74
C LYS A 260 -0.97 25.13 -3.29
N VAL A 261 -1.23 24.27 -2.34
CA VAL A 261 -2.49 24.17 -1.61
C VAL A 261 -2.21 24.33 -0.13
N THR A 262 -2.91 25.28 0.52
CA THR A 262 -2.87 25.47 1.97
C THR A 262 -4.11 24.85 2.60
N LEU A 263 -3.92 23.97 3.55
CA LEU A 263 -5.01 23.30 4.28
C LEU A 263 -5.15 23.92 5.67
N PRO A 264 -6.37 24.28 6.14
CA PRO A 264 -6.60 24.77 7.49
C PRO A 264 -6.54 23.63 8.52
N ASP A 265 -6.32 23.97 9.77
CA ASP A 265 -6.28 22.98 10.88
C ASP A 265 -7.63 22.30 11.15
N SER A 266 -8.74 22.78 10.56
CA SER A 266 -10.04 22.12 10.61
C SER A 266 -10.10 20.82 9.81
N VAL A 267 -9.16 20.57 8.87
CA VAL A 267 -9.17 19.38 8.01
C VAL A 267 -8.75 18.15 8.82
N LYS A 268 -9.64 17.15 8.84
CA LYS A 268 -9.51 15.87 9.56
C LYS A 268 -9.21 14.70 8.65
N SER A 269 -9.62 14.75 7.38
CA SER A 269 -9.37 13.67 6.42
C SER A 269 -9.01 14.17 5.03
N ILE A 270 -8.12 13.41 4.39
CA ILE A 270 -7.78 13.51 2.98
C ILE A 270 -8.25 12.21 2.32
N GLY A 271 -9.05 12.29 1.26
CA GLY A 271 -9.67 11.17 0.58
C GLY A 271 -8.71 10.36 -0.30
N GLU A 272 -9.24 9.32 -0.92
CA GLU A 272 -8.52 8.50 -1.89
C GLU A 272 -8.11 9.34 -3.10
N ARG A 273 -6.84 9.24 -3.52
CA ARG A 273 -6.29 9.96 -4.69
C ARG A 273 -6.56 11.48 -4.67
N ALA A 274 -6.76 12.07 -3.50
CA ALA A 274 -7.17 13.47 -3.36
C ALA A 274 -6.20 14.46 -4.01
N PHE A 275 -4.91 14.19 -3.97
CA PHE A 275 -3.84 15.00 -4.59
C PHE A 275 -3.04 14.19 -5.63
N PHE A 276 -3.68 13.21 -6.25
CA PHE A 276 -3.04 12.39 -7.27
C PHE A 276 -2.47 13.26 -8.41
N SER A 277 -1.21 13.02 -8.78
CA SER A 277 -0.54 13.69 -9.92
C SER A 277 -0.52 15.23 -9.83
N THR A 278 -0.40 15.80 -8.63
CA THR A 278 -0.27 17.25 -8.46
C THR A 278 1.17 17.70 -8.57
N GLY A 279 1.37 18.92 -9.09
CA GLY A 279 2.69 19.54 -9.28
C GLY A 279 3.32 20.14 -8.02
N MET A 280 2.78 19.90 -6.83
CA MET A 280 3.22 20.52 -5.58
C MET A 280 4.62 20.07 -5.16
N GLU A 281 5.50 21.03 -4.84
CA GLU A 281 6.81 20.74 -4.27
C GLU A 281 6.80 20.52 -2.75
N THR A 282 5.85 21.16 -2.07
CA THR A 282 5.70 21.09 -0.61
C THR A 282 4.24 21.01 -0.22
N MET A 283 3.94 20.20 0.78
CA MET A 283 2.62 20.10 1.41
C MET A 283 2.79 20.12 2.94
N ILE A 284 2.07 21.02 3.60
CA ILE A 284 1.96 21.04 5.06
C ILE A 284 0.63 20.40 5.42
N LEU A 285 0.69 19.25 6.08
CA LEU A 285 -0.48 18.56 6.58
C LEU A 285 -0.97 19.20 7.88
N PRO A 286 -2.30 19.42 8.04
CA PRO A 286 -2.86 20.07 9.22
C PRO A 286 -2.64 19.26 10.51
N ALA A 287 -2.44 19.93 11.63
CA ALA A 287 -2.16 19.28 12.92
C ALA A 287 -3.30 18.34 13.40
N ASN A 288 -4.54 18.60 12.96
CA ASN A 288 -5.72 17.80 13.32
C ASN A 288 -6.05 16.68 12.34
N LEU A 289 -5.21 16.43 11.34
CA LEU A 289 -5.45 15.40 10.34
C LEU A 289 -5.44 14.00 10.98
N GLU A 290 -6.54 13.26 10.85
CA GLU A 290 -6.75 11.92 11.41
C GLU A 290 -6.51 10.81 10.38
N SER A 291 -6.81 11.07 9.10
CA SER A 291 -6.72 10.04 8.05
C SER A 291 -6.26 10.57 6.70
N ILE A 292 -5.49 9.73 6.00
CA ILE A 292 -5.03 9.93 4.62
C ILE A 292 -5.47 8.70 3.82
N GLY A 293 -6.19 8.90 2.73
CA GLY A 293 -6.75 7.84 1.88
C GLY A 293 -5.70 7.09 1.05
N LYS A 294 -6.14 6.01 0.40
CA LYS A 294 -5.33 5.23 -0.54
C LYS A 294 -4.81 6.16 -1.66
N GLU A 295 -3.54 6.04 -2.01
CA GLU A 295 -2.92 6.77 -3.13
C GLU A 295 -3.11 8.31 -3.09
N ALA A 296 -3.37 8.90 -1.91
CA ALA A 296 -3.75 10.31 -1.78
C ALA A 296 -2.75 11.28 -2.39
N PHE A 297 -1.46 10.97 -2.39
CA PHE A 297 -0.37 11.75 -2.99
C PHE A 297 0.39 10.95 -4.05
N PHE A 298 -0.24 9.94 -4.65
CA PHE A 298 0.40 9.14 -5.69
C PHE A 298 0.80 10.02 -6.89
N TYR A 299 1.97 9.78 -7.46
CA TYR A 299 2.51 10.51 -8.62
C TYR A 299 2.74 12.03 -8.39
N CYS A 300 2.89 12.47 -7.13
CA CYS A 300 3.31 13.84 -6.82
C CYS A 300 4.83 13.98 -7.05
N GLN A 301 5.23 14.04 -8.31
CA GLN A 301 6.64 13.93 -8.70
C GLN A 301 7.55 15.03 -8.15
N ASN A 302 7.02 16.22 -7.88
CA ASN A 302 7.82 17.36 -7.37
C ASN A 302 7.90 17.41 -5.84
N LEU A 303 7.10 16.59 -5.13
CA LEU A 303 7.08 16.58 -3.66
C LEU A 303 8.41 16.08 -3.09
N LYS A 304 9.11 16.92 -2.30
CA LYS A 304 10.46 16.59 -1.79
C LYS A 304 10.44 15.95 -0.40
N GLN A 305 9.53 16.40 0.43
CA GLN A 305 9.35 15.88 1.80
C GLN A 305 7.92 16.09 2.29
N ILE A 306 7.50 15.26 3.24
CA ILE A 306 6.22 15.39 3.91
C ILE A 306 6.35 14.99 5.37
N THR A 307 5.50 15.57 6.24
CA THR A 307 5.46 15.21 7.66
C THR A 307 4.05 14.76 8.04
N ILE A 308 3.95 13.52 8.51
CA ILE A 308 2.69 12.94 9.02
C ILE A 308 2.39 13.54 10.40
N PRO A 309 1.23 14.15 10.62
CA PRO A 309 0.88 14.80 11.89
C PRO A 309 0.70 13.79 13.05
N ALA A 310 0.80 14.32 14.29
CA ALA A 310 0.70 13.50 15.49
C ALA A 310 -0.67 12.81 15.65
N LYS A 311 -1.75 13.41 15.17
CA LYS A 311 -3.12 12.89 15.26
C LYS A 311 -3.50 11.90 14.17
N THR A 312 -2.67 11.75 13.13
CA THR A 312 -2.97 10.82 12.04
C THR A 312 -2.91 9.38 12.53
N THR A 313 -4.02 8.65 12.41
CA THR A 313 -4.18 7.25 12.87
C THR A 313 -4.48 6.28 11.73
N LYS A 314 -4.76 6.79 10.52
CA LYS A 314 -5.06 5.99 9.33
C LYS A 314 -4.28 6.52 8.14
N ILE A 315 -3.54 5.65 7.47
CA ILE A 315 -2.87 5.91 6.20
C ILE A 315 -3.22 4.75 5.28
N GLY A 316 -3.71 5.06 4.09
CA GLY A 316 -4.06 4.06 3.07
C GLY A 316 -2.81 3.45 2.42
N ASN A 317 -3.04 2.46 1.55
CA ASN A 317 -1.94 1.83 0.81
C ASN A 317 -1.39 2.79 -0.25
N ASN A 318 -0.10 2.67 -0.54
CA ASN A 318 0.60 3.33 -1.63
C ASN A 318 0.41 4.88 -1.69
N VAL A 319 0.28 5.51 -0.52
CA VAL A 319 -0.06 6.95 -0.40
C VAL A 319 0.91 7.85 -1.14
N PHE A 320 2.20 7.53 -1.16
CA PHE A 320 3.28 8.31 -1.77
C PHE A 320 3.98 7.55 -2.90
N GLY A 321 3.30 6.60 -3.55
CA GLY A 321 3.87 5.87 -4.68
C GLY A 321 4.22 6.81 -5.83
N SER A 322 5.29 6.50 -6.58
CA SER A 322 5.74 7.28 -7.75
C SER A 322 6.00 8.78 -7.47
N CYS A 323 6.36 9.13 -6.24
CA CYS A 323 6.84 10.48 -5.90
C CYS A 323 8.36 10.55 -6.06
N ASP A 324 8.86 10.68 -7.29
CA ASP A 324 10.27 10.45 -7.65
C ASP A 324 11.29 11.38 -6.99
N HIS A 325 10.84 12.54 -6.50
CA HIS A 325 11.67 13.48 -5.75
C HIS A 325 11.44 13.44 -4.24
N LEU A 326 10.50 12.61 -3.74
CA LEU A 326 10.27 12.46 -2.31
C LEU A 326 11.42 11.69 -1.67
N GLU A 327 12.23 12.36 -0.88
CA GLU A 327 13.40 11.77 -0.21
C GLU A 327 13.12 11.34 1.23
N THR A 328 12.19 12.03 1.91
CA THR A 328 11.88 11.75 3.30
C THR A 328 10.39 11.86 3.62
N ILE A 329 9.89 10.89 4.36
CA ILE A 329 8.59 10.93 5.01
C ILE A 329 8.85 11.03 6.51
N ASN A 330 8.57 12.20 7.10
CA ASN A 330 8.73 12.42 8.53
C ASN A 330 7.44 12.11 9.29
N VAL A 331 7.54 11.87 10.58
CA VAL A 331 6.39 11.70 11.47
C VAL A 331 6.55 12.63 12.66
N ALA A 332 5.54 13.43 12.95
CA ALA A 332 5.56 14.39 14.05
C ALA A 332 5.66 13.67 15.40
N ALA A 333 6.37 14.29 16.35
CA ALA A 333 6.47 13.80 17.70
C ALA A 333 5.07 13.65 18.34
N GLY A 334 4.86 12.56 19.06
CA GLY A 334 3.56 12.23 19.69
C GLY A 334 2.64 11.36 18.83
N ASN A 335 2.97 11.03 17.57
CA ASN A 335 2.23 10.03 16.84
C ASN A 335 2.50 8.64 17.46
N THR A 336 1.41 7.93 17.82
CA THR A 336 1.49 6.63 18.52
C THR A 336 1.34 5.43 17.59
N ILE A 337 0.99 5.65 16.33
CA ILE A 337 0.72 4.61 15.32
C ILE A 337 1.86 4.50 14.31
N TYR A 338 2.37 5.66 13.88
CA TYR A 338 3.38 5.76 12.83
C TYR A 338 4.69 6.29 13.38
N ARG A 339 5.78 5.93 12.71
CA ARG A 339 7.12 6.47 12.95
C ARG A 339 7.91 6.52 11.66
N SER A 340 8.89 7.41 11.61
CA SER A 340 9.85 7.48 10.51
C SER A 340 11.21 7.03 11.01
N GLU A 341 11.86 6.20 10.22
CA GLU A 341 13.27 5.85 10.43
C GLU A 341 13.98 5.97 9.09
N ASP A 342 15.06 6.73 9.05
CA ASP A 342 15.79 7.02 7.82
C ASP A 342 14.89 7.55 6.67
N GLY A 343 13.87 8.35 7.02
CA GLY A 343 12.89 8.90 6.08
C GLY A 343 11.87 7.89 5.54
N ILE A 344 11.90 6.64 5.99
CA ILE A 344 10.99 5.57 5.61
C ILE A 344 9.83 5.52 6.62
N LEU A 345 8.61 5.39 6.13
CA LEU A 345 7.41 5.33 6.95
C LEU A 345 7.13 3.91 7.43
N TYR A 346 7.05 3.76 8.74
CA TYR A 346 6.63 2.53 9.43
C TYR A 346 5.37 2.79 10.23
N GLY A 347 4.62 1.73 10.45
CA GLY A 347 3.44 1.75 11.29
C GLY A 347 3.26 0.47 12.07
N THR A 348 2.15 0.39 12.81
CA THR A 348 1.80 -0.82 13.56
C THR A 348 0.50 -1.41 13.05
N GLU A 349 0.56 -2.62 12.49
CA GLU A 349 -0.62 -3.41 12.15
C GLU A 349 -0.81 -4.53 13.18
N GLU A 350 -1.94 -4.57 13.84
CA GLU A 350 -2.19 -5.52 14.95
C GLU A 350 -1.12 -5.52 16.07
N GLY A 351 -0.48 -4.36 16.30
CA GLY A 351 0.59 -4.21 17.29
C GLY A 351 1.95 -4.75 16.83
N ARG A 352 2.13 -5.02 15.53
CA ARG A 352 3.40 -5.44 14.92
C ARG A 352 3.91 -4.33 14.02
N LEU A 353 5.21 -4.13 14.04
CA LEU A 353 5.84 -3.17 13.16
C LEU A 353 5.78 -3.65 11.71
N VAL A 354 5.31 -2.78 10.82
CA VAL A 354 5.29 -3.01 9.37
C VAL A 354 5.89 -1.81 8.65
N LEU A 355 6.53 -2.05 7.51
CA LEU A 355 6.98 -0.99 6.62
C LEU A 355 5.82 -0.62 5.70
N ILE A 356 5.46 0.66 5.69
CA ILE A 356 4.31 1.17 4.93
C ILE A 356 4.76 1.77 3.60
N ASN A 357 5.78 2.66 3.63
CA ASN A 357 6.22 3.32 2.41
C ASN A 357 7.68 3.80 2.51
N CYS A 358 8.48 3.43 1.52
CA CYS A 358 9.78 4.01 1.24
C CYS A 358 9.60 5.12 0.21
N PRO A 359 10.13 6.33 0.44
CA PRO A 359 10.00 7.41 -0.54
C PRO A 359 10.75 7.09 -1.83
N ALA A 360 10.12 7.31 -3.00
CA ALA A 360 10.68 6.92 -4.31
C ALA A 360 11.95 7.71 -4.70
N GLY A 361 12.16 8.89 -4.10
CA GLY A 361 13.38 9.67 -4.27
C GLY A 361 14.60 9.12 -3.51
N LYS A 362 14.42 8.15 -2.61
CA LYS A 362 15.50 7.54 -1.82
C LYS A 362 16.50 6.82 -2.70
N LYS A 363 17.79 6.95 -2.36
CA LYS A 363 18.93 6.45 -3.18
C LYS A 363 19.76 5.44 -2.40
N GLY A 364 20.44 4.56 -3.13
CA GLY A 364 21.47 3.68 -2.58
C GLY A 364 20.93 2.52 -1.77
N SER A 365 21.62 2.15 -0.70
CA SER A 365 21.29 1.01 0.16
C SER A 365 20.21 1.35 1.17
N VAL A 366 19.26 0.47 1.36
CA VAL A 366 18.20 0.60 2.37
C VAL A 366 18.30 -0.52 3.38
N LYS A 367 18.40 -0.18 4.66
CA LYS A 367 18.29 -1.12 5.77
C LYS A 367 16.91 -1.00 6.39
N ILE A 368 16.16 -2.09 6.39
CA ILE A 368 14.83 -2.12 7.01
C ILE A 368 14.98 -2.23 8.53
N LEU A 369 14.17 -1.46 9.24
CA LEU A 369 14.21 -1.36 10.70
C LEU A 369 13.96 -2.71 11.38
N GLU A 370 14.80 -3.03 12.37
CA GLU A 370 14.71 -4.26 13.16
C GLU A 370 13.35 -4.39 13.85
N GLY A 371 12.81 -5.61 13.88
CA GLY A 371 11.48 -5.88 14.42
C GLY A 371 10.35 -5.69 13.41
N THR A 372 10.64 -5.20 12.18
CA THR A 372 9.66 -5.16 11.08
C THR A 372 9.25 -6.58 10.71
N VAL A 373 7.94 -6.87 10.74
CA VAL A 373 7.42 -8.22 10.44
C VAL A 373 6.80 -8.36 9.05
N GLY A 374 6.52 -7.25 8.38
CA GLY A 374 5.94 -7.24 7.03
C GLY A 374 6.32 -5.98 6.27
N ILE A 375 6.49 -6.13 4.98
CA ILE A 375 6.60 -5.07 4.00
C ILE A 375 5.24 -5.04 3.31
N LEU A 376 4.52 -3.92 3.37
CA LEU A 376 3.15 -3.85 2.86
C LEU A 376 3.13 -3.70 1.33
N ASP A 377 1.92 -3.83 0.75
CA ASP A 377 1.69 -3.71 -0.69
C ASP A 377 2.19 -2.36 -1.22
N GLY A 378 2.95 -2.37 -2.31
CA GLY A 378 3.49 -1.19 -2.96
C GLY A 378 4.54 -0.38 -2.17
N SER A 379 5.04 -0.88 -1.03
CA SER A 379 5.88 -0.10 -0.11
C SER A 379 7.15 0.51 -0.71
N PHE A 380 7.76 -0.12 -1.70
CA PHE A 380 8.92 0.35 -2.47
C PHE A 380 8.61 0.52 -3.96
N SER A 381 7.34 0.48 -4.34
CA SER A 381 6.97 0.58 -5.75
C SER A 381 7.55 1.85 -6.38
N ASN A 382 8.21 1.70 -7.54
CA ASN A 382 8.90 2.77 -8.28
C ASN A 382 10.06 3.47 -7.52
N CYS A 383 10.65 2.81 -6.50
CA CYS A 383 11.89 3.27 -5.89
C CYS A 383 13.08 2.97 -6.81
N GLU A 384 13.13 3.64 -7.96
CA GLU A 384 14.09 3.35 -9.04
C GLU A 384 15.56 3.60 -8.69
N LYS A 385 15.84 4.34 -7.61
CA LYS A 385 17.17 4.81 -7.23
C LYS A 385 17.83 4.00 -6.11
N ILE A 386 17.10 3.06 -5.49
CA ILE A 386 17.66 2.14 -4.50
C ILE A 386 18.48 1.05 -5.19
N THR A 387 19.60 0.68 -4.60
CA THR A 387 20.51 -0.33 -5.19
C THR A 387 20.57 -1.63 -4.39
N SER A 388 20.28 -1.58 -3.11
CA SER A 388 20.22 -2.78 -2.27
C SER A 388 19.21 -2.62 -1.12
N VAL A 389 18.66 -3.74 -0.68
CA VAL A 389 17.76 -3.81 0.49
C VAL A 389 18.23 -4.89 1.43
N ASP A 390 18.37 -4.52 2.71
CA ASP A 390 18.70 -5.42 3.81
C ASP A 390 17.47 -5.63 4.70
N MET A 391 16.93 -6.85 4.72
CA MET A 391 15.76 -7.21 5.53
C MET A 391 16.20 -7.88 6.83
N PRO A 392 15.74 -7.41 8.00
CA PRO A 392 15.97 -8.11 9.26
C PRO A 392 15.23 -9.46 9.31
N ASP A 393 15.72 -10.40 10.11
CA ASP A 393 15.12 -11.74 10.22
C ASP A 393 13.72 -11.76 10.84
N SER A 394 13.24 -10.61 11.29
CA SER A 394 11.85 -10.46 11.74
C SER A 394 10.82 -10.38 10.61
N VAL A 395 11.24 -10.08 9.36
CA VAL A 395 10.33 -9.95 8.19
C VAL A 395 9.81 -11.32 7.78
N LYS A 396 8.49 -11.44 7.67
CA LYS A 396 7.79 -12.70 7.34
C LYS A 396 7.04 -12.63 6.03
N SER A 397 6.65 -11.44 5.59
CA SER A 397 5.90 -11.26 4.36
C SER A 397 6.35 -10.03 3.58
N ILE A 398 6.35 -10.18 2.27
CA ILE A 398 6.48 -9.11 1.29
C ILE A 398 5.15 -9.02 0.55
N GLY A 399 4.55 -7.83 0.49
CA GLY A 399 3.25 -7.57 -0.10
C GLY A 399 3.24 -7.60 -1.62
N GLU A 400 2.06 -7.46 -2.20
CA GLU A 400 1.85 -7.30 -3.64
C GLU A 400 2.50 -6.01 -4.13
N ASP A 401 3.12 -6.01 -5.33
CA ASP A 401 3.82 -4.84 -5.92
C ASP A 401 4.91 -4.21 -5.02
N ALA A 402 5.34 -4.85 -3.92
CA ALA A 402 6.15 -4.20 -2.88
C ALA A 402 7.45 -3.57 -3.41
N PHE A 403 8.15 -4.19 -4.35
CA PHE A 403 9.36 -3.68 -5.01
C PHE A 403 9.19 -3.54 -6.52
N LYS A 404 7.97 -3.40 -7.00
CA LYS A 404 7.68 -3.23 -8.43
C LYS A 404 8.43 -2.03 -8.99
N SER A 405 9.08 -2.22 -10.16
CA SER A 405 9.84 -1.18 -10.86
C SER A 405 10.99 -0.55 -10.05
N CYS A 406 11.59 -1.29 -9.13
CA CYS A 406 12.86 -0.90 -8.52
C CYS A 406 14.01 -1.20 -9.50
N SER A 407 14.08 -0.44 -10.60
CA SER A 407 14.91 -0.76 -11.77
C SER A 407 16.43 -0.78 -11.49
N SER A 408 16.91 -0.03 -10.48
CA SER A 408 18.32 -0.06 -10.05
C SER A 408 18.63 -1.04 -8.93
N LEU A 409 17.64 -1.79 -8.43
CA LEU A 409 17.83 -2.75 -7.33
C LEU A 409 18.65 -3.95 -7.81
N ILE A 410 19.90 -4.05 -7.32
CA ILE A 410 20.85 -5.07 -7.73
C ILE A 410 20.70 -6.33 -6.86
N LYS A 411 20.49 -6.14 -5.56
CA LYS A 411 20.45 -7.23 -4.58
C LYS A 411 19.50 -6.98 -3.42
N VAL A 412 18.98 -8.07 -2.87
CA VAL A 412 18.14 -8.09 -1.66
C VAL A 412 18.68 -9.15 -0.73
N ARG A 413 18.95 -8.78 0.54
CA ARG A 413 19.09 -9.78 1.60
C ARG A 413 17.72 -10.10 2.14
N PHE A 414 17.23 -11.27 1.82
CA PHE A 414 15.94 -11.77 2.34
C PHE A 414 16.08 -12.20 3.81
N SER A 415 14.99 -12.05 4.55
CA SER A 415 14.87 -12.55 5.92
C SER A 415 14.84 -14.09 5.94
N ASN A 416 15.59 -14.72 6.84
CA ASN A 416 15.55 -16.17 7.05
C ASN A 416 14.20 -16.68 7.62
N GLN A 417 13.29 -15.78 8.01
CA GLN A 417 11.92 -16.11 8.44
C GLN A 417 10.86 -15.72 7.41
N LEU A 418 11.27 -15.31 6.21
CA LEU A 418 10.35 -14.92 5.14
C LEU A 418 9.52 -16.13 4.69
N THR A 419 8.20 -16.05 4.74
CA THR A 419 7.27 -17.12 4.36
C THR A 419 6.49 -16.85 3.10
N ASP A 420 6.20 -15.58 2.82
CA ASP A 420 5.27 -15.18 1.78
C ASP A 420 5.85 -14.04 0.92
N ILE A 421 5.85 -14.21 -0.40
CA ILE A 421 6.18 -13.18 -1.38
C ILE A 421 4.93 -12.95 -2.23
N GLY A 422 4.45 -11.69 -2.31
CA GLY A 422 3.23 -11.32 -3.01
C GLY A 422 3.34 -11.33 -4.53
N ASN A 423 2.20 -11.16 -5.21
CA ASN A 423 2.17 -11.00 -6.65
C ASN A 423 2.95 -9.75 -7.07
N TYR A 424 3.63 -9.80 -8.23
CA TYR A 424 4.42 -8.69 -8.76
C TYR A 424 5.48 -8.11 -7.81
N ALA A 425 5.80 -8.76 -6.70
CA ALA A 425 6.61 -8.20 -5.62
C ALA A 425 7.94 -7.59 -6.10
N PHE A 426 8.61 -8.17 -7.08
CA PHE A 426 9.85 -7.69 -7.71
C PHE A 426 9.71 -7.53 -9.23
N TYR A 427 8.50 -7.24 -9.70
CA TYR A 427 8.23 -7.03 -11.12
C TYR A 427 9.06 -5.85 -11.66
N ARG A 428 9.81 -6.06 -12.77
CA ARG A 428 10.72 -5.05 -13.36
C ARG A 428 11.82 -4.55 -12.41
N CYS A 429 12.39 -5.43 -11.62
CA CYS A 429 13.66 -5.16 -10.96
C CYS A 429 14.80 -5.47 -11.94
N ASP A 430 14.93 -4.64 -12.98
CA ASP A 430 15.71 -4.92 -14.19
C ASP A 430 17.21 -5.14 -13.93
N SER A 431 17.75 -4.55 -12.82
CA SER A 431 19.15 -4.68 -12.42
C SER A 431 19.44 -5.84 -11.47
N MET A 432 18.41 -6.56 -11.01
CA MET A 432 18.57 -7.65 -10.04
C MET A 432 19.32 -8.84 -10.68
N GLN A 433 20.49 -9.16 -10.13
CA GLN A 433 21.39 -10.16 -10.73
C GLN A 433 21.16 -11.57 -10.19
N GLN A 434 20.81 -11.67 -8.91
CA GLN A 434 20.69 -12.96 -8.21
C GLN A 434 19.50 -12.94 -7.25
N VAL A 435 18.81 -14.06 -7.12
CA VAL A 435 17.74 -14.29 -6.16
C VAL A 435 18.00 -15.59 -5.42
N HIS A 436 18.19 -15.50 -4.10
CA HIS A 436 18.31 -16.67 -3.22
C HIS A 436 17.17 -16.65 -2.22
N LEU A 437 16.11 -17.43 -2.51
CA LEU A 437 14.96 -17.55 -1.62
C LEU A 437 15.31 -18.47 -0.44
N PRO A 438 15.18 -18.01 0.81
CA PRO A 438 15.43 -18.84 1.98
C PRO A 438 14.42 -19.99 2.06
N ASP A 439 14.82 -21.10 2.71
CA ASP A 439 13.96 -22.27 2.86
C ASP A 439 12.65 -22.03 3.63
N SER A 440 12.57 -20.90 4.33
CA SER A 440 11.33 -20.49 5.00
C SER A 440 10.21 -20.08 4.05
N VAL A 441 10.54 -19.69 2.79
CA VAL A 441 9.55 -19.26 1.79
C VAL A 441 8.70 -20.46 1.35
N LYS A 442 7.39 -20.29 1.43
CA LYS A 442 6.38 -21.30 1.06
C LYS A 442 5.48 -20.83 -0.07
N ASP A 443 5.15 -19.55 -0.05
CA ASP A 443 4.21 -18.96 -0.99
C ASP A 443 4.93 -17.91 -1.85
N LEU A 444 5.00 -18.18 -3.15
CA LEU A 444 5.52 -17.28 -4.18
C LEU A 444 4.37 -16.77 -5.02
N GLY A 445 4.27 -15.47 -5.20
CA GLY A 445 3.22 -14.81 -5.96
C GLY A 445 3.43 -14.93 -7.47
N ALA A 446 2.34 -14.80 -8.22
CA ALA A 446 2.39 -14.71 -9.68
C ALA A 446 3.14 -13.43 -10.09
N TRP A 447 3.94 -13.52 -11.17
CA TRP A 447 4.70 -12.40 -11.72
C TRP A 447 5.77 -11.83 -10.78
N ALA A 448 6.08 -12.50 -9.67
CA ALA A 448 6.91 -11.98 -8.59
C ALA A 448 8.28 -11.46 -9.06
N PHE A 449 8.94 -12.12 -9.97
CA PHE A 449 10.23 -11.72 -10.55
C PHE A 449 10.17 -11.53 -12.07
N ARG A 450 8.98 -11.22 -12.61
CA ARG A 450 8.86 -11.04 -14.04
C ARG A 450 9.60 -9.80 -14.52
N TYR A 451 10.28 -9.92 -15.67
CA TYR A 451 11.12 -8.88 -16.29
C TYR A 451 12.30 -8.42 -15.42
N CYS A 452 12.84 -9.29 -14.56
CA CYS A 452 14.15 -9.08 -13.95
C CYS A 452 15.24 -9.42 -14.99
N ASP A 453 15.48 -8.51 -15.92
CA ASP A 453 16.28 -8.80 -17.12
C ASP A 453 17.73 -9.15 -16.81
N ALA A 454 18.35 -8.57 -15.78
CA ALA A 454 19.72 -8.87 -15.38
C ALA A 454 19.85 -10.18 -14.58
N LEU A 455 18.76 -10.85 -14.25
CA LEU A 455 18.77 -12.03 -13.39
C LEU A 455 19.46 -13.21 -14.10
N THR A 456 20.55 -13.68 -13.51
CA THR A 456 21.38 -14.78 -14.05
C THR A 456 21.26 -16.04 -13.24
N GLU A 457 20.97 -15.93 -11.93
CA GLU A 457 20.93 -17.04 -10.99
C GLU A 457 19.72 -16.94 -10.05
N VAL A 458 19.02 -18.05 -9.87
CA VAL A 458 17.89 -18.19 -8.94
C VAL A 458 18.04 -19.47 -8.12
N THR A 459 17.96 -19.33 -6.80
CA THR A 459 17.79 -20.47 -5.89
C THR A 459 16.36 -20.44 -5.34
N ILE A 460 15.61 -21.48 -5.63
CA ILE A 460 14.23 -21.63 -5.15
C ILE A 460 14.23 -22.37 -3.81
N SER A 461 13.40 -21.88 -2.86
CA SER A 461 13.18 -22.55 -1.58
C SER A 461 12.70 -23.99 -1.79
N LYS A 462 13.26 -24.92 -1.03
CA LYS A 462 12.82 -26.32 -1.09
C LYS A 462 11.39 -26.56 -0.56
N ASN A 463 10.81 -25.58 0.13
CA ASN A 463 9.48 -25.66 0.71
C ASN A 463 8.39 -25.02 -0.17
N ILE A 464 8.75 -24.49 -1.33
CA ILE A 464 7.79 -24.03 -2.35
C ILE A 464 7.19 -25.27 -3.03
N SER A 465 5.85 -25.35 -3.06
CA SER A 465 5.14 -26.42 -3.73
C SER A 465 4.69 -26.07 -5.15
N ASP A 466 4.57 -24.79 -5.47
CA ASP A 466 3.98 -24.32 -6.71
C ASP A 466 4.76 -23.11 -7.25
N ILE A 467 5.24 -23.17 -8.49
CA ILE A 467 5.80 -22.01 -9.20
C ILE A 467 4.65 -21.41 -10.02
N PRO A 468 4.19 -20.20 -9.68
CA PRO A 468 2.99 -19.62 -10.26
C PRO A 468 3.21 -19.00 -11.63
N ASP A 469 2.14 -18.48 -12.20
CA ASP A 469 2.06 -17.81 -13.48
C ASP A 469 3.11 -16.70 -13.62
N ASN A 470 3.92 -16.75 -14.69
CA ASN A 470 4.96 -15.76 -14.99
C ASN A 470 5.93 -15.42 -13.84
N ALA A 471 6.11 -16.27 -12.84
CA ALA A 471 6.94 -15.97 -11.69
C ALA A 471 8.34 -15.46 -12.06
N PHE A 472 8.92 -15.98 -13.14
CA PHE A 472 10.22 -15.58 -13.72
C PHE A 472 10.10 -15.26 -15.21
N GLY A 473 8.90 -14.94 -15.71
CA GLY A 473 8.69 -14.62 -17.10
C GLY A 473 9.50 -13.39 -17.54
N GLY A 474 10.16 -13.45 -18.70
CA GLY A 474 10.94 -12.33 -19.23
C GLY A 474 12.29 -12.10 -18.57
N CYS A 475 12.77 -13.01 -17.72
CA CYS A 475 14.15 -12.99 -17.21
C CYS A 475 15.12 -13.43 -18.31
N THR A 476 15.45 -12.52 -19.23
CA THR A 476 16.10 -12.84 -20.51
C THR A 476 17.54 -13.37 -20.36
N ASN A 477 18.22 -13.02 -19.26
CA ASN A 477 19.57 -13.47 -18.96
C ASN A 477 19.61 -14.69 -18.02
N LEU A 478 18.48 -15.25 -17.62
CA LEU A 478 18.44 -16.43 -16.76
C LEU A 478 18.88 -17.67 -17.56
N THR A 479 20.06 -18.18 -17.25
CA THR A 479 20.69 -19.31 -17.98
C THR A 479 20.48 -20.64 -17.29
N GLY A 480 20.18 -20.63 -15.98
CA GLY A 480 19.99 -21.87 -15.24
C GLY A 480 19.20 -21.69 -13.95
N ILE A 481 18.38 -22.67 -13.63
CA ILE A 481 17.63 -22.75 -12.38
C ILE A 481 17.57 -24.18 -11.88
N THR A 482 17.78 -24.38 -10.58
CA THR A 482 17.55 -25.68 -9.95
C THR A 482 16.18 -25.68 -9.29
N ILE A 483 15.29 -26.58 -9.73
CA ILE A 483 13.94 -26.73 -9.17
C ILE A 483 13.90 -27.93 -8.24
N PRO A 484 13.63 -27.72 -6.94
CA PRO A 484 13.58 -28.78 -5.93
C PRO A 484 12.42 -29.77 -6.15
N ASP A 485 12.56 -31.01 -5.65
CA ASP A 485 11.52 -32.05 -5.74
C ASP A 485 10.23 -31.71 -4.97
N GLY A 486 10.31 -30.78 -4.05
CA GLY A 486 9.15 -30.24 -3.35
C GLY A 486 8.14 -29.56 -4.27
N VAL A 487 8.59 -29.03 -5.43
CA VAL A 487 7.74 -28.35 -6.41
C VAL A 487 6.84 -29.37 -7.13
N LYS A 488 5.54 -29.22 -6.98
CA LYS A 488 4.51 -30.11 -7.53
C LYS A 488 3.89 -29.59 -8.79
N THR A 489 3.76 -28.29 -8.90
CA THR A 489 3.15 -27.61 -10.06
C THR A 489 3.99 -26.44 -10.52
N ILE A 490 4.11 -26.29 -11.83
CA ILE A 490 4.74 -25.14 -12.49
C ILE A 490 3.72 -24.65 -13.52
N ALA A 491 3.39 -23.36 -13.48
CA ALA A 491 2.46 -22.76 -14.42
C ALA A 491 3.06 -22.75 -15.84
N ASP A 492 2.22 -22.92 -16.87
CA ASP A 492 2.65 -23.09 -18.26
C ASP A 492 3.55 -21.94 -18.75
N ASN A 493 3.39 -20.73 -18.23
CA ASN A 493 4.14 -19.52 -18.59
C ASN A 493 5.11 -19.04 -17.50
N ALA A 494 5.40 -19.87 -16.46
CA ALA A 494 6.26 -19.50 -15.34
C ALA A 494 7.62 -18.92 -15.77
N PHE A 495 8.20 -19.42 -16.85
CA PHE A 495 9.48 -19.02 -17.44
C PHE A 495 9.36 -18.51 -18.88
N SER A 496 8.21 -17.96 -19.25
CA SER A 496 8.02 -17.40 -20.60
C SER A 496 9.09 -16.37 -20.93
N TYR A 497 9.61 -16.40 -22.16
CA TYR A 497 10.69 -15.52 -22.65
C TYR A 497 12.06 -15.69 -21.99
N CYS A 498 12.29 -16.75 -21.17
CA CYS A 498 13.61 -17.14 -20.68
C CYS A 498 14.30 -18.03 -21.74
N ASN A 499 14.72 -17.44 -22.85
CA ASN A 499 15.13 -18.17 -24.06
C ASN A 499 16.40 -19.03 -23.91
N ASN A 500 17.24 -18.74 -22.90
CA ASN A 500 18.51 -19.43 -22.68
C ASN A 500 18.50 -20.35 -21.46
N LEU A 501 17.31 -20.56 -20.87
CA LEU A 501 17.15 -21.29 -19.61
C LEU A 501 17.49 -22.77 -19.75
N THR A 502 18.21 -23.30 -18.78
CA THR A 502 18.35 -24.74 -18.50
C THR A 502 17.78 -25.04 -17.13
N ILE A 503 16.81 -25.94 -17.04
CA ILE A 503 16.22 -26.40 -15.77
C ILE A 503 16.98 -27.62 -15.27
N TYR A 504 17.54 -27.51 -14.07
CA TYR A 504 18.16 -28.62 -13.35
C TYR A 504 17.13 -29.23 -12.40
N CYS A 505 16.89 -30.53 -12.48
CA CYS A 505 15.81 -31.20 -11.75
C CYS A 505 16.07 -32.70 -11.61
N SER A 506 15.34 -33.36 -10.73
CA SER A 506 15.37 -34.82 -10.60
C SER A 506 14.56 -35.50 -11.72
N ALA A 507 14.95 -36.75 -12.07
CA ALA A 507 14.23 -37.57 -13.03
C ALA A 507 12.76 -37.80 -12.60
N GLY A 508 11.83 -37.72 -13.55
CA GLY A 508 10.41 -37.89 -13.32
C GLY A 508 9.71 -36.78 -12.58
N SER A 509 10.44 -35.70 -12.17
CA SER A 509 9.90 -34.55 -11.43
C SER A 509 8.90 -33.73 -12.24
N ALA A 510 8.15 -32.85 -11.56
CA ALA A 510 7.28 -31.88 -12.23
C ALA A 510 8.09 -30.91 -13.10
N ALA A 511 9.29 -30.56 -12.68
CA ALA A 511 10.19 -29.66 -13.40
C ALA A 511 10.70 -30.29 -14.71
N GLU A 512 11.05 -31.56 -14.73
CA GLU A 512 11.42 -32.27 -15.96
C GLU A 512 10.25 -32.31 -16.95
N LYS A 513 9.04 -32.64 -16.48
CA LYS A 513 7.83 -32.66 -17.31
C LYS A 513 7.51 -31.28 -17.88
N TYR A 514 7.63 -30.25 -17.06
CA TYR A 514 7.45 -28.87 -17.47
C TYR A 514 8.47 -28.44 -18.55
N ALA A 515 9.77 -28.70 -18.31
CA ALA A 515 10.82 -28.38 -19.28
C ALA A 515 10.56 -29.04 -20.63
N LYS A 516 10.19 -30.34 -20.65
CA LYS A 516 9.85 -31.10 -21.87
C LYS A 516 8.64 -30.48 -22.59
N ASN A 517 7.56 -30.17 -21.86
CA ASN A 517 6.32 -29.61 -22.43
C ASN A 517 6.50 -28.20 -23.04
N ASN A 518 7.46 -27.46 -22.55
CA ASN A 518 7.72 -26.07 -22.98
C ASN A 518 9.00 -25.93 -23.83
N ASN A 519 9.60 -27.05 -24.31
CA ASN A 519 10.84 -27.06 -25.10
C ASN A 519 12.02 -26.32 -24.42
N ILE A 520 12.10 -26.38 -23.10
CA ILE A 520 13.19 -25.83 -22.31
C ILE A 520 14.22 -26.94 -22.08
N LYS A 521 15.52 -26.61 -22.19
CA LYS A 521 16.59 -27.56 -21.88
C LYS A 521 16.49 -28.01 -20.43
N SER A 522 16.49 -29.32 -20.20
CA SER A 522 16.57 -29.90 -18.85
C SER A 522 17.81 -30.73 -18.67
N LYS A 523 18.38 -30.73 -17.48
CA LYS A 523 19.43 -31.62 -17.04
C LYS A 523 18.95 -32.34 -15.78
N VAL A 524 18.86 -33.67 -15.88
CA VAL A 524 18.56 -34.53 -14.74
C VAL A 524 19.77 -34.58 -13.81
N VAL A 525 19.54 -34.28 -12.53
CA VAL A 525 20.57 -34.06 -11.51
C VAL A 525 20.72 -35.26 -10.58
N ASP A 526 19.90 -36.31 -10.77
CA ASP A 526 19.77 -37.44 -9.83
C ASP A 526 21.00 -38.33 -9.63
N GLU A 527 21.97 -38.33 -10.53
CA GLU A 527 23.19 -39.14 -10.40
C GLU A 527 24.38 -38.40 -9.79
N ARG A 528 24.20 -37.10 -9.53
CA ARG A 528 25.32 -36.32 -8.96
C ARG A 528 25.47 -36.56 -7.46
N LYS A 529 26.72 -36.73 -7.03
CA LYS A 529 27.06 -36.86 -5.62
C LYS A 529 26.68 -35.59 -4.86
N THR A 530 26.19 -35.71 -3.64
CA THR A 530 26.06 -34.57 -2.73
C THR A 530 27.44 -34.13 -2.33
N GLN A 531 27.71 -32.82 -2.47
CA GLN A 531 28.91 -32.23 -1.87
C GLN A 531 28.51 -31.44 -0.64
N THR A 532 29.41 -31.27 0.27
CA THR A 532 29.25 -30.47 1.48
C THR A 532 30.36 -29.42 1.53
N ILE A 533 30.05 -28.26 2.12
CA ILE A 533 31.02 -27.20 2.35
C ILE A 533 31.38 -27.24 3.84
N THR A 534 32.67 -27.23 4.15
CA THR A 534 33.20 -27.08 5.51
C THR A 534 33.94 -25.76 5.61
N THR A 535 33.76 -25.07 6.72
CA THR A 535 34.39 -23.79 7.04
C THR A 535 35.16 -23.94 8.34
N ASP A 536 36.21 -23.15 8.54
CA ASP A 536 37.03 -23.20 9.73
C ASP A 536 36.28 -22.60 10.95
N ASN A 537 35.27 -21.73 10.73
CA ASN A 537 34.47 -21.11 11.79
C ASN A 537 33.03 -20.85 11.27
N ASP A 538 32.03 -21.09 12.11
CA ASP A 538 30.62 -20.86 11.79
C ASP A 538 30.15 -19.46 12.24
N ASN A 539 30.84 -18.85 13.21
CA ASN A 539 30.58 -17.51 13.71
C ASN A 539 31.90 -16.76 13.91
N ILE A 540 32.01 -15.57 13.40
CA ILE A 540 33.19 -14.70 13.48
C ILE A 540 32.80 -13.39 14.12
N GLU A 541 33.48 -13.02 15.22
CA GLU A 541 33.35 -11.69 15.80
C GLU A 541 34.61 -10.86 15.52
N LYS A 542 34.41 -9.61 15.08
CA LYS A 542 35.46 -8.63 14.80
C LYS A 542 34.98 -7.24 15.21
N THR A 543 35.89 -6.28 15.22
CA THR A 543 35.61 -4.88 15.56
C THR A 543 35.98 -3.99 14.37
N VAL A 544 35.25 -2.87 14.17
CA VAL A 544 35.59 -1.88 13.16
C VAL A 544 37.01 -1.37 13.37
N GLY A 545 37.88 -1.52 12.37
CA GLY A 545 39.29 -1.19 12.42
C GLY A 545 40.22 -2.42 12.65
N ASP A 546 39.65 -3.59 12.89
CA ASP A 546 40.45 -4.84 12.83
C ASP A 546 40.94 -5.06 11.39
N PRO A 547 42.09 -5.73 11.19
CA PRO A 547 42.61 -6.04 9.86
C PRO A 547 41.65 -6.93 9.07
N ASP A 548 41.64 -6.75 7.76
CA ASP A 548 41.00 -7.64 6.82
C ASP A 548 41.39 -9.09 7.04
N PHE A 549 40.49 -10.04 6.83
CA PHE A 549 40.72 -11.45 7.08
C PHE A 549 40.22 -12.33 5.93
N LYS A 550 40.48 -13.59 5.96
CA LYS A 550 40.06 -14.53 4.93
C LYS A 550 39.20 -15.64 5.48
N ILE A 551 38.10 -15.95 4.82
CA ILE A 551 37.30 -17.14 5.07
C ILE A 551 37.92 -18.29 4.27
N THR A 552 38.23 -19.35 4.95
CA THR A 552 38.66 -20.59 4.31
C THR A 552 37.48 -21.55 4.25
N ALA A 553 37.19 -22.04 3.10
CA ALA A 553 36.16 -23.06 2.91
C ALA A 553 36.67 -24.15 1.98
N LYS A 554 36.23 -25.37 2.21
CA LYS A 554 36.52 -26.54 1.36
C LYS A 554 35.23 -27.22 1.00
N THR A 555 35.15 -27.73 -0.23
CA THR A 555 34.06 -28.60 -0.64
C THR A 555 34.52 -30.05 -0.78
N THR A 556 33.65 -30.98 -0.44
CA THR A 556 33.90 -32.42 -0.65
C THR A 556 33.72 -32.86 -2.11
N GLY A 557 33.21 -31.97 -2.97
CA GLY A 557 33.02 -32.21 -4.38
C GLY A 557 33.96 -31.38 -5.27
N ASP A 558 33.66 -31.32 -6.55
CA ASP A 558 34.43 -30.61 -7.61
C ASP A 558 33.80 -29.25 -7.97
N GLY A 559 32.82 -28.76 -7.18
CA GLY A 559 32.19 -27.44 -7.39
C GLY A 559 33.13 -26.30 -7.03
N THR A 560 33.15 -25.25 -7.86
CA THR A 560 33.87 -24.01 -7.57
C THR A 560 33.18 -23.27 -6.41
N LEU A 561 33.99 -22.84 -5.44
CA LEU A 561 33.47 -22.07 -4.31
C LEU A 561 33.34 -20.60 -4.70
N SER A 562 32.21 -20.01 -4.37
CA SER A 562 31.96 -18.56 -4.45
C SER A 562 31.45 -18.06 -3.10
N PHE A 563 31.78 -16.81 -2.80
CA PHE A 563 31.49 -16.18 -1.51
C PHE A 563 30.68 -14.92 -1.77
N TYR A 564 29.64 -14.73 -1.00
CA TYR A 564 28.74 -13.58 -1.11
C TYR A 564 28.43 -12.99 0.27
N SER A 565 28.61 -11.67 0.39
CA SER A 565 28.25 -10.95 1.62
C SER A 565 26.75 -10.68 1.66
N GLY A 566 26.11 -11.00 2.75
CA GLY A 566 24.72 -10.63 3.02
C GLY A 566 24.52 -9.13 3.18
N ASN A 567 25.58 -8.38 3.58
CA ASN A 567 25.55 -6.93 3.68
C ASN A 567 26.93 -6.31 3.44
N GLU A 568 27.12 -5.64 2.31
CA GLU A 568 28.40 -5.04 1.92
C GLU A 568 28.72 -3.74 2.66
N ASP A 569 27.76 -3.16 3.37
CA ASP A 569 28.00 -2.01 4.24
C ASP A 569 28.66 -2.44 5.57
N ILE A 570 28.61 -3.74 5.88
CA ILE A 570 29.26 -4.31 7.06
C ILE A 570 30.57 -4.97 6.66
N ILE A 571 30.53 -5.82 5.64
CA ILE A 571 31.74 -6.49 5.10
C ILE A 571 31.62 -6.63 3.58
N GLN A 572 32.71 -6.49 2.88
CA GLN A 572 32.86 -6.92 1.49
C GLN A 572 33.66 -8.21 1.43
N VAL A 573 33.20 -9.16 0.60
CA VAL A 573 33.92 -10.43 0.42
C VAL A 573 34.27 -10.61 -1.07
N SER A 574 35.51 -10.99 -1.33
CA SER A 574 35.96 -11.30 -2.70
C SER A 574 35.66 -12.75 -3.07
N GLU A 575 35.74 -13.08 -4.36
CA GLU A 575 35.49 -14.42 -4.89
C GLU A 575 36.38 -15.50 -4.25
N ASN A 576 37.56 -15.11 -3.75
CA ASN A 576 38.52 -16.02 -3.07
C ASN A 576 38.35 -16.07 -1.55
N GLY A 577 37.26 -15.43 -1.00
CA GLY A 577 36.96 -15.44 0.42
C GLY A 577 37.72 -14.40 1.26
N ALA A 578 38.46 -13.43 0.67
CA ALA A 578 39.03 -12.32 1.42
C ALA A 578 37.94 -11.34 1.84
N VAL A 579 37.86 -11.04 3.13
CA VAL A 579 36.84 -10.19 3.75
C VAL A 579 37.45 -8.89 4.19
N LYS A 580 36.86 -7.79 3.74
CA LYS A 580 37.13 -6.43 4.15
C LYS A 580 36.06 -5.93 5.10
N ILE A 581 36.43 -5.37 6.23
CA ILE A 581 35.52 -4.79 7.20
C ILE A 581 35.19 -3.36 6.77
N ILE A 582 33.89 -3.04 6.61
CA ILE A 582 33.40 -1.75 6.18
C ILE A 582 32.70 -1.00 7.32
N GLY A 583 31.86 -1.69 8.10
CA GLY A 583 31.08 -1.06 9.17
C GLY A 583 30.68 -2.05 10.26
N ALA A 584 30.10 -1.54 11.34
CA ALA A 584 29.59 -2.36 12.44
C ALA A 584 28.21 -2.95 12.11
N GLY A 585 27.95 -4.15 12.59
CA GLY A 585 26.67 -4.85 12.42
C GLY A 585 26.86 -6.36 12.38
N THR A 586 25.76 -7.08 12.23
CA THR A 586 25.79 -8.54 12.02
C THR A 586 25.32 -8.85 10.60
N THR A 587 26.07 -9.69 9.90
CA THR A 587 25.74 -10.16 8.55
C THR A 587 26.15 -11.62 8.41
N ASN A 588 25.80 -12.24 7.28
CA ASN A 588 26.28 -13.56 6.92
C ASN A 588 27.18 -13.49 5.67
N ILE A 589 28.00 -14.49 5.47
CA ILE A 589 28.59 -14.82 4.18
C ILE A 589 27.97 -16.13 3.74
N VAL A 590 27.35 -16.08 2.55
CA VAL A 590 26.86 -17.27 1.87
C VAL A 590 27.98 -17.83 1.02
N ILE A 591 28.31 -19.10 1.25
CA ILE A 591 29.36 -19.82 0.51
C ILE A 591 28.66 -20.88 -0.33
N THR A 592 28.86 -20.81 -1.64
CA THR A 592 28.23 -21.73 -2.59
C THR A 592 29.29 -22.54 -3.29
N ALA A 593 29.16 -23.86 -3.30
CA ALA A 593 29.89 -24.74 -4.20
C ALA A 593 29.02 -24.99 -5.42
N SER A 594 29.49 -24.54 -6.59
CA SER A 594 28.74 -24.66 -7.84
C SER A 594 28.36 -26.09 -8.16
N ALA A 595 27.23 -26.25 -8.87
CA ALA A 595 26.87 -27.55 -9.44
C ALA A 595 27.85 -27.90 -10.56
N THR A 596 28.23 -29.15 -10.64
CA THR A 596 29.10 -29.70 -11.69
C THR A 596 28.42 -30.87 -12.38
N GLN A 597 29.11 -31.52 -13.31
CA GLN A 597 28.63 -32.77 -13.89
C GLN A 597 28.60 -33.92 -12.87
N ASN A 598 29.40 -33.84 -11.82
CA ASN A 598 29.58 -34.94 -10.83
C ASN A 598 28.91 -34.65 -9.49
N CYS A 599 28.73 -33.37 -9.13
CA CYS A 599 28.22 -32.97 -7.82
C CYS A 599 27.03 -32.02 -7.91
N LYS A 600 26.09 -32.17 -6.94
CA LYS A 600 24.98 -31.22 -6.72
C LYS A 600 25.55 -29.94 -6.15
N MET A 601 24.92 -28.80 -6.39
CA MET A 601 25.25 -27.56 -5.71
C MET A 601 25.11 -27.75 -4.21
N ALA A 602 26.02 -27.16 -3.46
CA ALA A 602 25.93 -27.07 -2.00
C ALA A 602 26.08 -25.63 -1.56
N GLN A 603 25.46 -25.30 -0.45
CA GLN A 603 25.50 -23.98 0.11
C GLN A 603 25.63 -24.07 1.64
N THR A 604 26.38 -23.16 2.23
CA THR A 604 26.46 -22.97 3.68
C THR A 604 26.53 -21.49 4.00
N GLU A 605 26.21 -21.14 5.23
CA GLU A 605 26.29 -19.76 5.71
C GLU A 605 27.17 -19.71 6.95
N ILE A 606 27.94 -18.65 7.07
CA ILE A 606 28.66 -18.29 8.29
C ILE A 606 28.22 -16.91 8.74
N TYR A 607 28.11 -16.69 10.01
CA TYR A 607 27.68 -15.43 10.58
C TYR A 607 28.87 -14.60 11.05
N ILE A 608 28.83 -13.30 10.75
CA ILE A 608 29.89 -12.35 11.11
C ILE A 608 29.26 -11.19 11.85
N THR A 609 29.77 -10.92 13.04
CA THR A 609 29.40 -9.78 13.85
C THR A 609 30.57 -8.83 13.94
N ILE A 610 30.43 -7.64 13.40
CA ILE A 610 31.40 -6.56 13.54
C ILE A 610 30.90 -5.60 14.61
N LYS A 611 31.59 -5.54 15.72
CA LYS A 611 31.31 -4.62 16.83
C LYS A 611 31.83 -3.23 16.48
N ASN A 612 31.15 -2.21 16.98
CA ASN A 612 31.76 -0.86 16.96
C ASN A 612 33.05 -0.94 17.81
N LYS A 613 34.10 -0.24 17.37
CA LYS A 613 35.19 0.09 18.24
C LYS A 613 34.56 0.79 19.43
N GLU A 614 34.80 0.33 20.66
CA GLU A 614 34.39 1.04 21.85
C GLU A 614 35.04 2.43 21.79
N THR A 615 34.36 3.36 21.16
CA THR A 615 34.60 4.77 21.37
C THR A 615 33.83 5.08 22.64
N ASP A 616 34.52 5.62 23.65
CA ASP A 616 33.90 6.19 24.83
C ASP A 616 32.58 6.80 24.47
N GLN A 617 31.47 6.33 25.04
CA GLN A 617 30.18 6.95 24.81
C GLN A 617 30.34 8.41 25.27
N LYS A 618 30.33 9.33 24.32
CA LYS A 618 30.39 10.75 24.63
C LYS A 618 29.31 11.06 25.66
N ARG A 619 29.69 11.62 26.77
CA ARG A 619 28.78 11.99 27.84
C ARG A 619 27.72 12.95 27.31
N VAL A 620 26.46 12.67 27.54
CA VAL A 620 25.38 13.61 27.21
C VAL A 620 25.51 14.82 28.13
N GLN A 621 25.82 15.98 27.56
CA GLN A 621 25.93 17.23 28.31
C GLN A 621 24.55 17.82 28.57
N LYS A 622 24.41 18.49 29.69
CA LYS A 622 23.18 19.17 30.15
C LYS A 622 23.35 20.67 30.11
N ILE A 623 22.43 21.36 29.43
CA ILE A 623 22.41 22.80 29.37
C ILE A 623 21.53 23.36 30.49
N THR A 624 22.11 24.23 31.34
CA THR A 624 21.42 25.06 32.32
C THR A 624 21.46 26.51 31.85
N TYR A 625 20.46 27.31 32.17
CA TYR A 625 20.43 28.71 31.81
C TYR A 625 19.75 29.56 32.89
N SER A 626 20.10 30.82 32.98
CA SER A 626 19.38 31.84 33.72
C SER A 626 18.88 32.95 32.78
N TYR A 627 17.77 33.56 33.14
CA TYR A 627 17.18 34.67 32.42
C TYR A 627 17.25 35.94 33.28
N GLN A 628 17.75 37.04 32.74
CA GLN A 628 17.79 38.34 33.39
C GLN A 628 17.32 39.43 32.42
N ALA A 629 16.29 40.20 32.79
CA ALA A 629 15.92 41.39 32.07
C ALA A 629 16.92 42.53 32.37
N ASP A 630 17.22 43.34 31.38
CA ASP A 630 18.05 44.49 31.58
C ASP A 630 17.29 45.52 32.44
N LYS A 631 17.96 46.08 33.50
CA LYS A 631 17.34 47.05 34.42
C LYS A 631 17.20 48.45 33.84
N LYS A 632 17.90 48.77 32.76
CA LYS A 632 17.92 50.07 32.11
C LYS A 632 17.12 50.09 30.81
N ASP A 633 17.01 48.98 30.12
CA ASP A 633 16.25 48.87 28.90
C ASP A 633 15.40 47.57 28.95
N LEU A 634 14.12 47.74 29.18
CA LEU A 634 13.17 46.64 29.33
C LEU A 634 12.95 45.84 28.03
N ASN A 635 13.45 46.33 26.92
CA ASN A 635 13.47 45.58 25.65
C ASN A 635 14.73 44.73 25.47
N ILE A 636 15.60 44.66 26.47
CA ILE A 636 16.83 43.85 26.47
C ILE A 636 16.78 42.85 27.61
N PHE A 637 17.26 41.66 27.33
CA PHE A 637 17.45 40.59 28.33
C PHE A 637 18.72 39.79 28.05
N TYR A 638 19.16 39.03 29.02
CA TYR A 638 20.33 38.15 28.94
C TYR A 638 19.92 36.72 29.26
N LEU A 639 20.32 35.77 28.41
CA LEU A 639 20.29 34.33 28.68
C LEU A 639 21.72 33.89 28.95
N ASP A 640 22.11 33.73 30.22
CA ASP A 640 23.38 33.10 30.57
C ASP A 640 23.21 31.58 30.64
N ALA A 641 23.71 30.88 29.62
CA ALA A 641 23.62 29.43 29.54
C ALA A 641 25.00 28.79 29.72
N LYS A 642 25.01 27.65 30.44
CA LYS A 642 26.21 26.86 30.68
C LYS A 642 25.92 25.40 30.37
N SER A 643 26.89 24.73 29.77
CA SER A 643 26.91 23.29 29.67
C SER A 643 27.69 22.71 30.86
N ASP A 644 27.27 21.55 31.36
CA ASP A 644 28.08 20.75 32.30
C ASP A 644 29.14 19.94 31.56
N GLY A 645 29.22 20.04 30.22
CA GLY A 645 30.24 19.53 29.34
C GLY A 645 31.14 20.65 28.79
N ASP A 646 32.00 20.31 27.86
CA ASP A 646 32.99 21.18 27.21
C ASP A 646 32.52 21.76 25.88
N GLY A 647 31.25 21.52 25.47
CA GLY A 647 30.65 22.02 24.25
C GLY A 647 30.38 23.51 24.28
N LYS A 648 30.77 24.24 23.22
CA LYS A 648 30.54 25.67 23.08
C LYS A 648 29.05 25.98 22.99
N ILE A 649 28.58 26.91 23.84
CA ILE A 649 27.20 27.39 23.80
C ILE A 649 26.97 28.35 22.63
N SER A 650 25.82 28.23 22.01
CA SER A 650 25.32 29.14 20.98
C SER A 650 23.81 29.32 21.12
N TYR A 651 23.31 30.47 20.67
CA TYR A 651 21.91 30.84 20.77
C TYR A 651 21.31 31.13 19.41
N ARG A 652 20.04 30.76 19.21
CA ARG A 652 19.29 31.05 17.99
C ARG A 652 17.82 31.30 18.32
N SER A 653 17.27 32.38 17.82
CA SER A 653 15.84 32.66 17.88
C SER A 653 15.11 31.98 16.74
N GLU A 654 13.93 31.44 17.01
CA GLU A 654 13.04 30.92 15.96
C GLU A 654 12.26 32.00 15.21
N ASN A 655 12.20 33.23 15.82
CA ASN A 655 11.57 34.37 15.17
C ASN A 655 12.30 35.67 15.52
N GLU A 656 13.21 36.07 14.64
CA GLU A 656 14.00 37.31 14.83
C GLU A 656 13.19 38.58 14.67
N LYS A 657 11.97 38.56 14.22
CA LYS A 657 11.07 39.72 14.22
C LYS A 657 10.49 40.02 15.63
N ILE A 658 10.43 38.99 16.50
CA ILE A 658 9.98 39.11 17.88
C ILE A 658 11.19 39.33 18.80
N VAL A 659 12.18 38.44 18.71
CA VAL A 659 13.42 38.52 19.49
C VAL A 659 14.61 38.22 18.59
N LYS A 660 15.59 39.12 18.56
CA LYS A 660 16.92 38.84 18.04
C LYS A 660 17.84 38.55 19.22
N ILE A 661 18.65 37.52 19.13
CA ILE A 661 19.60 37.10 20.16
C ILE A 661 21.00 36.99 19.57
N ASP A 662 22.00 37.50 20.24
CA ASP A 662 23.40 37.44 19.82
C ASP A 662 24.13 36.17 20.35
N ALA A 663 25.38 36.03 19.95
CA ALA A 663 26.19 34.87 20.30
C ALA A 663 26.49 34.75 21.81
N ASP A 664 26.39 35.86 22.57
CA ASP A 664 26.66 35.92 23.99
C ASP A 664 25.39 35.79 24.82
N GLY A 665 24.24 35.55 24.16
CA GLY A 665 22.95 35.35 24.82
C GLY A 665 22.21 36.64 25.17
N LYS A 666 22.65 37.79 24.68
CA LYS A 666 21.93 39.06 24.82
C LYS A 666 20.80 39.10 23.80
N GLY A 667 19.57 39.18 24.28
CA GLY A 667 18.36 39.22 23.47
C GLY A 667 17.78 40.63 23.40
N TYR A 668 17.27 40.99 22.20
CA TYR A 668 16.61 42.25 21.90
C TYR A 668 15.17 42.00 21.53
N ILE A 669 14.20 42.53 22.23
CA ILE A 669 12.78 42.41 21.97
C ILE A 669 12.41 43.42 20.88
N LEU A 670 12.15 42.92 19.70
CA LEU A 670 11.82 43.69 18.50
C LEU A 670 10.32 43.75 18.22
N GLY A 671 9.57 42.82 18.77
CA GLY A 671 8.11 42.72 18.64
C GLY A 671 7.50 41.99 19.82
N SER A 672 6.19 42.11 20.00
CA SER A 672 5.44 41.38 21.03
C SER A 672 5.02 40.00 20.54
N GLY A 673 5.00 38.97 21.41
CA GLY A 673 4.55 37.63 21.12
C GLY A 673 5.36 36.55 21.81
N THR A 674 5.02 35.29 21.47
CA THR A 674 5.73 34.11 21.97
C THR A 674 6.80 33.70 20.98
N VAL A 675 8.04 33.53 21.45
CA VAL A 675 9.18 33.09 20.63
C VAL A 675 9.96 32.02 21.37
N LYS A 676 10.54 31.09 20.64
CA LYS A 676 11.45 30.06 21.15
C LYS A 676 12.89 30.46 20.85
N ILE A 677 13.72 30.38 21.87
CA ILE A 677 15.17 30.52 21.78
C ILE A 677 15.76 29.11 21.91
N ILE A 678 16.54 28.69 20.95
CA ILE A 678 17.26 27.42 20.98
C ILE A 678 18.67 27.69 21.48
N ILE A 679 19.02 27.11 22.60
CA ILE A 679 20.36 27.12 23.18
C ILE A 679 20.99 25.77 22.81
N SER A 680 22.13 25.78 22.15
CA SER A 680 22.83 24.58 21.72
C SER A 680 24.22 24.53 22.33
N ALA A 681 24.64 23.37 22.80
CA ALA A 681 26.02 23.07 23.15
C ALA A 681 26.61 22.17 22.05
N SER A 682 27.72 22.58 21.46
CA SER A 682 28.36 21.82 20.36
C SER A 682 28.87 20.47 20.83
N GLU A 683 28.93 19.52 19.91
CA GLU A 683 29.62 18.26 20.10
C GLU A 683 31.13 18.50 20.25
N THR A 684 31.77 17.74 21.13
CA THR A 684 33.21 17.72 21.36
C THR A 684 33.73 16.27 21.32
N ASP A 685 34.99 16.07 21.53
CA ASP A 685 35.57 14.72 21.59
C ASP A 685 35.05 13.91 22.79
N THR A 686 34.66 14.58 23.88
CA THR A 686 34.20 13.97 25.13
C THR A 686 32.69 14.00 25.33
N CYS A 687 31.98 14.95 24.70
CA CYS A 687 30.57 15.17 24.93
C CYS A 687 29.75 15.20 23.63
N ALA A 688 28.57 14.55 23.64
CA ALA A 688 27.59 14.66 22.56
C ALA A 688 26.94 16.06 22.55
N ALA A 689 26.54 16.54 21.36
CA ALA A 689 25.78 17.79 21.21
C ALA A 689 24.50 17.76 22.06
N ALA A 690 24.12 18.92 22.61
CA ALA A 690 22.88 19.04 23.38
C ALA A 690 22.12 20.31 22.98
N GLN A 691 20.81 20.30 23.16
CA GLN A 691 19.97 21.45 22.92
C GLN A 691 18.97 21.68 24.07
N LYS A 692 18.67 22.93 24.33
CA LYS A 692 17.64 23.35 25.27
C LYS A 692 16.78 24.42 24.62
N ILE A 693 15.49 24.22 24.61
CA ILE A 693 14.54 25.20 24.07
C ILE A 693 13.96 26.03 25.22
N VAL A 694 14.03 27.33 25.11
CA VAL A 694 13.46 28.31 26.07
C VAL A 694 12.33 29.03 25.33
N THR A 695 11.11 28.94 25.83
CA THR A 695 9.96 29.72 25.31
C THR A 695 9.83 31.00 26.09
N LEU A 696 9.90 32.14 25.40
CA LEU A 696 9.73 33.47 25.97
C LEU A 696 8.43 34.08 25.46
N ASN A 697 7.66 34.65 26.36
CA ASN A 697 6.53 35.49 26.03
C ASN A 697 6.96 36.94 26.32
N VAL A 698 7.08 37.74 25.27
CA VAL A 698 7.66 39.10 25.38
C VAL A 698 6.70 40.11 24.79
N GLU A 699 6.70 41.30 25.43
CA GLU A 699 6.02 42.51 24.93
C GLU A 699 7.07 43.60 24.70
N LYS A 700 7.03 44.20 23.52
CA LYS A 700 7.89 45.34 23.19
C LYS A 700 7.34 46.59 23.87
N ILE A 701 8.13 47.21 24.73
CA ILE A 701 7.80 48.46 25.36
C ILE A 701 8.19 49.59 24.41
N THR A 702 7.22 50.38 23.95
CA THR A 702 7.44 51.61 23.20
C THR A 702 7.37 52.80 24.17
N ASP A 703 8.42 53.61 24.21
CA ASP A 703 8.41 54.86 24.96
C ASP A 703 7.29 55.77 24.45
N GLN A 704 6.26 56.00 25.25
CA GLN A 704 5.43 57.18 25.13
C GLN A 704 5.76 58.13 26.28
N THR A 705 6.43 59.19 25.94
CA THR A 705 6.41 60.47 26.75
C THR A 705 5.01 61.03 26.65
N ASP A 706 4.26 61.09 27.71
CA ASP A 706 3.65 62.26 28.25
C ASP A 706 2.68 62.00 29.41
N GLU A 707 2.66 62.85 30.32
CA GLU A 707 2.26 63.04 31.70
C GLU A 707 0.88 62.64 32.21
N PRO A 708 0.61 62.77 33.53
CA PRO A 708 -0.07 61.73 34.30
C PRO A 708 -1.51 62.09 34.68
N GLY A 709 -2.29 61.10 34.92
CA GLY A 709 -3.66 61.31 35.41
C GLY A 709 -4.33 60.09 36.00
N GLN A 710 -4.24 60.00 37.35
CA GLN A 710 -5.22 59.44 38.28
C GLN A 710 -5.53 57.90 38.23
N THR A 711 -4.94 57.32 39.28
CA THR A 711 -5.62 56.36 40.21
C THR A 711 -6.88 55.67 39.83
N GLN A 712 -6.84 54.39 39.88
CA GLN A 712 -7.63 53.57 40.80
C GLN A 712 -7.05 52.15 40.96
N LYS A 713 -6.94 51.80 42.25
CA LYS A 713 -6.46 50.52 42.78
C LYS A 713 -7.58 49.50 42.87
N PRO A 714 -7.32 48.34 43.32
CA PRO A 714 -7.55 47.03 42.62
C PRO A 714 -8.67 46.26 43.26
N ASP A 715 -9.00 45.18 42.63
CA ASP A 715 -9.59 44.14 43.47
C ASP A 715 -8.92 42.75 43.23
N GLN A 716 -8.79 42.07 44.32
CA GLN A 716 -8.05 40.85 44.58
C GLN A 716 -8.89 39.65 44.16
N THR A 717 -8.23 38.60 43.83
CA THR A 717 -8.27 37.26 44.44
C THR A 717 -7.93 36.25 43.33
N GLU A 718 -7.14 35.28 43.49
CA GLU A 718 -6.78 34.40 44.60
C GLU A 718 -5.44 33.69 44.30
N LYS A 719 -4.77 33.32 45.35
CA LYS A 719 -3.43 32.84 45.46
C LYS A 719 -3.34 31.31 45.31
N PRO A 720 -2.19 30.81 44.93
CA PRO A 720 -1.91 29.39 44.73
C PRO A 720 -1.35 28.70 45.97
N GLY A 721 -1.47 27.38 46.00
CA GLY A 721 -0.87 26.53 47.01
C GLY A 721 0.64 26.27 46.78
N GLN A 722 1.34 26.56 47.83
CA GLN A 722 2.76 26.41 48.10
C GLN A 722 3.29 25.00 47.87
N THR A 723 4.45 24.88 47.30
CA THR A 723 5.85 24.89 47.86
C THR A 723 6.11 23.76 48.86
N ASP A 724 7.21 23.10 48.66
CA ASP A 724 8.26 23.10 49.69
C ASP A 724 9.63 22.75 49.09
N THR A 725 10.55 23.58 49.43
CA THR A 725 11.99 23.51 49.20
C THR A 725 12.70 22.79 50.34
N PRO A 726 13.98 22.51 50.19
CA PRO A 726 14.65 21.38 50.80
C PRO A 726 15.45 21.77 52.04
N ASN A 727 15.82 20.78 52.86
CA ASN A 727 16.97 20.88 53.76
C ASN A 727 17.74 19.55 53.82
N GLN A 728 19.03 19.70 53.70
CA GLN A 728 20.10 18.79 54.03
C GLN A 728 20.58 19.05 55.48
N PRO A 729 21.49 18.34 56.14
CA PRO A 729 21.78 16.90 56.16
C PRO A 729 21.79 16.32 57.60
N ASP A 730 21.80 14.99 57.72
CA ASP A 730 22.75 14.36 58.67
C ASP A 730 22.66 12.81 58.56
N LYS A 731 23.80 12.22 58.67
CA LYS A 731 24.13 10.79 58.76
C LYS A 731 24.31 10.44 60.27
N PRO A 732 24.47 9.17 60.69
CA PRO A 732 24.23 7.85 60.14
C PRO A 732 23.51 6.91 61.15
N SER A 733 23.06 5.76 60.72
CA SER A 733 23.39 4.47 61.26
C SER A 733 22.33 3.39 61.00
N ASP A 734 22.86 2.25 60.55
CA ASP A 734 22.45 0.87 60.82
C ASP A 734 21.22 0.22 60.17
N GLN A 735 21.59 -0.68 59.26
CA GLN A 735 21.12 -2.06 59.17
C GLN A 735 19.62 -2.34 59.18
N ASN A 736 19.04 -2.60 58.02
CA ASN A 736 18.50 -3.95 57.75
C ASN A 736 18.14 -4.11 56.24
N GLY A 737 18.69 -5.13 55.67
CA GLY A 737 18.48 -5.53 54.30
C GLY A 737 17.00 -5.78 53.97
N ASN A 738 16.55 -5.16 52.94
CA ASN A 738 15.40 -5.65 52.17
C ASN A 738 15.75 -5.61 50.68
N ALA A 739 16.43 -6.66 50.24
CA ALA A 739 16.63 -6.94 48.83
C ALA A 739 15.25 -7.01 48.17
N THR A 740 14.92 -5.99 47.39
CA THR A 740 13.79 -6.02 46.48
C THR A 740 14.00 -7.16 45.49
N GLN A 741 13.50 -8.37 45.83
CA GLN A 741 13.48 -9.53 44.94
C GLN A 741 12.74 -9.14 43.69
N GLN A 742 13.46 -8.98 42.57
CA GLN A 742 12.86 -8.84 41.25
C GLN A 742 11.90 -10.01 41.02
N LYS A 743 10.60 -9.68 40.96
CA LYS A 743 9.55 -10.69 40.75
C LYS A 743 9.79 -11.44 39.44
N LYS A 744 9.85 -12.76 39.52
CA LYS A 744 10.07 -13.66 38.37
C LYS A 744 8.93 -13.54 37.33
N LYS A 745 9.24 -13.68 36.04
CA LYS A 745 8.29 -13.67 34.94
C LYS A 745 7.48 -14.97 34.92
N GLN A 746 6.13 -14.89 34.95
CA GLN A 746 5.29 -16.06 34.71
C GLN A 746 4.88 -16.16 33.24
N THR A 747 4.47 -17.35 32.79
CA THR A 747 3.97 -17.60 31.44
C THR A 747 2.54 -18.16 31.47
N ILE A 748 1.79 -17.92 30.38
CA ILE A 748 0.46 -18.50 30.19
C ILE A 748 0.54 -19.53 29.07
N LYS A 749 0.26 -20.80 29.39
CA LYS A 749 0.18 -21.87 28.39
C LYS A 749 -1.21 -21.89 27.78
N ALA A 750 -1.33 -21.47 26.54
CA ALA A 750 -2.56 -21.50 25.73
C ALA A 750 -2.20 -21.57 24.26
N LYS A 751 -3.02 -22.22 23.42
CA LYS A 751 -2.83 -22.39 21.97
C LYS A 751 -3.97 -21.73 21.21
N ASN A 752 -3.73 -21.36 19.94
CA ASN A 752 -4.78 -20.94 19.02
C ASN A 752 -5.84 -22.05 18.86
N ILE A 753 -7.09 -21.65 18.73
CA ILE A 753 -8.24 -22.58 18.72
C ILE A 753 -8.97 -22.46 17.38
N THR A 754 -9.05 -23.55 16.64
CA THR A 754 -9.91 -23.67 15.46
C THR A 754 -11.03 -24.66 15.73
N LYS A 755 -12.30 -24.21 15.62
CA LYS A 755 -13.48 -25.04 15.83
C LYS A 755 -14.51 -24.81 14.73
N THR A 756 -15.19 -25.87 14.32
CA THR A 756 -16.42 -25.73 13.53
C THR A 756 -17.53 -25.23 14.43
N TYR A 757 -18.36 -24.34 13.91
CA TYR A 757 -19.47 -23.75 14.68
C TYR A 757 -20.37 -24.84 15.31
N SER A 758 -20.65 -24.68 16.59
CA SER A 758 -21.51 -25.53 17.37
C SER A 758 -22.17 -24.70 18.48
N THR A 759 -23.32 -25.08 18.93
CA THR A 759 -24.00 -24.47 20.09
C THR A 759 -23.44 -24.93 21.43
N LYS A 760 -22.68 -26.06 21.43
CA LYS A 760 -22.05 -26.59 22.65
C LYS A 760 -20.89 -25.69 23.09
N THR A 761 -20.78 -25.44 24.39
CA THR A 761 -19.66 -24.70 24.99
C THR A 761 -18.47 -25.61 25.20
N PHE A 762 -17.25 -25.03 25.20
CA PHE A 762 -16.01 -25.73 25.51
C PHE A 762 -15.04 -24.83 26.29
N ALA A 763 -14.11 -25.45 27.02
CA ALA A 763 -13.10 -24.72 27.79
C ALA A 763 -11.92 -24.29 26.93
N ILE A 764 -11.32 -23.13 27.24
CA ILE A 764 -10.13 -22.62 26.57
C ILE A 764 -8.87 -23.43 26.88
N GLY A 765 -8.82 -24.11 28.04
CA GLY A 765 -7.69 -24.94 28.44
C GLY A 765 -6.41 -24.18 28.77
N ALA A 766 -6.51 -22.90 29.14
CA ALA A 766 -5.35 -22.09 29.51
C ALA A 766 -4.88 -22.37 30.94
N LYS A 767 -3.55 -22.38 31.17
CA LYS A 767 -2.93 -22.53 32.48
C LYS A 767 -1.81 -21.52 32.68
N SER A 768 -1.69 -20.92 33.85
CA SER A 768 -0.54 -20.12 34.28
C SER A 768 0.56 -21.03 34.82
N SER A 769 1.83 -20.68 34.60
CA SER A 769 2.98 -21.45 35.09
C SER A 769 3.13 -21.47 36.62
N CYS A 770 2.49 -20.50 37.30
CA CYS A 770 2.54 -20.41 38.78
C CYS A 770 1.14 -20.62 39.41
N GLY A 771 0.15 -21.15 38.68
CA GLY A 771 -1.22 -21.35 39.15
C GLY A 771 -1.96 -20.06 39.49
N ALA A 772 -1.60 -18.92 38.88
CA ALA A 772 -2.31 -17.67 39.07
C ALA A 772 -3.71 -17.72 38.44
N LYS A 773 -4.67 -17.03 39.05
CA LYS A 773 -6.04 -16.88 38.54
C LYS A 773 -6.03 -16.23 37.15
N LEU A 774 -6.72 -16.83 36.19
CA LEU A 774 -6.81 -16.34 34.84
C LEU A 774 -8.11 -15.57 34.63
N THR A 775 -8.01 -14.47 33.88
CA THR A 775 -9.16 -13.72 33.38
C THR A 775 -9.15 -13.69 31.86
N TYR A 776 -10.31 -13.56 31.25
CA TYR A 776 -10.48 -13.75 29.81
C TYR A 776 -11.29 -12.60 29.21
N LYS A 777 -10.85 -12.10 28.06
CA LYS A 777 -11.57 -11.10 27.26
C LYS A 777 -11.59 -11.52 25.80
N VAL A 778 -12.75 -11.63 25.19
CA VAL A 778 -12.91 -11.84 23.74
C VAL A 778 -13.05 -10.50 23.05
N ALA A 779 -12.29 -10.29 21.95
CA ALA A 779 -12.27 -9.03 21.23
C ALA A 779 -13.58 -8.80 20.46
N ASP A 780 -14.10 -9.84 19.78
CA ASP A 780 -15.37 -9.72 19.04
C ASP A 780 -16.48 -10.58 19.69
N LYS A 781 -17.33 -9.91 20.43
CA LYS A 781 -18.48 -10.53 21.12
C LYS A 781 -19.56 -11.05 20.17
N LYS A 782 -19.55 -10.66 18.87
CA LYS A 782 -20.46 -11.18 17.84
C LYS A 782 -20.04 -12.57 17.37
N ILE A 783 -18.75 -12.93 17.48
CA ILE A 783 -18.23 -14.26 17.09
C ILE A 783 -18.29 -15.26 18.23
N ALA A 784 -17.91 -14.86 19.44
CA ALA A 784 -17.94 -15.72 20.61
C ALA A 784 -18.20 -14.95 21.91
N ALA A 785 -18.62 -15.67 22.93
CA ALA A 785 -18.63 -15.20 24.33
C ALA A 785 -17.74 -16.13 25.16
N ILE A 786 -17.08 -15.59 26.19
CA ILE A 786 -16.25 -16.33 27.12
C ILE A 786 -16.64 -16.03 28.56
N SER A 787 -16.78 -17.06 29.39
CA SER A 787 -17.13 -16.92 30.80
C SER A 787 -15.90 -16.55 31.66
N LYS A 788 -16.13 -16.12 32.89
CA LYS A 788 -15.05 -15.89 33.89
C LYS A 788 -14.19 -17.13 34.12
N THR A 789 -14.73 -18.33 33.88
CA THR A 789 -14.07 -19.64 34.02
C THR A 789 -13.41 -20.13 32.71
N GLY A 790 -13.42 -19.32 31.64
CA GLY A 790 -12.80 -19.69 30.36
C GLY A 790 -13.62 -20.65 29.50
N LYS A 791 -14.94 -20.83 29.78
CA LYS A 791 -15.85 -21.56 28.87
C LYS A 791 -16.26 -20.67 27.70
N ILE A 792 -16.11 -21.13 26.47
CA ILE A 792 -16.39 -20.40 25.21
C ILE A 792 -17.72 -20.88 24.64
N LYS A 793 -18.62 -19.93 24.30
CA LYS A 793 -19.86 -20.15 23.53
C LYS A 793 -19.69 -19.47 22.14
N LEU A 794 -19.76 -20.24 21.08
CA LEU A 794 -19.70 -19.72 19.71
C LEU A 794 -21.03 -19.07 19.32
N LYS A 795 -20.97 -17.88 18.70
CA LYS A 795 -22.14 -17.11 18.25
C LYS A 795 -22.25 -17.02 16.74
N SER A 796 -21.12 -16.87 16.04
CA SER A 796 -21.07 -16.76 14.58
C SER A 796 -19.76 -17.32 14.03
N TYR A 797 -19.65 -17.40 12.71
CA TYR A 797 -18.40 -17.73 12.00
C TYR A 797 -17.45 -16.55 11.98
N GLY A 798 -16.16 -16.79 11.86
CA GLY A 798 -15.15 -15.77 11.73
C GLY A 798 -13.95 -15.99 12.65
N GLN A 799 -13.10 -14.98 12.77
CA GLN A 799 -11.96 -14.99 13.66
C GLN A 799 -12.06 -13.89 14.72
N THR A 800 -11.65 -14.20 15.95
CA THR A 800 -11.56 -13.23 17.04
C THR A 800 -10.35 -13.54 17.92
N LYS A 801 -9.78 -12.51 18.55
CA LYS A 801 -8.73 -12.68 19.55
C LYS A 801 -9.33 -12.91 20.94
N ILE A 802 -8.69 -13.75 21.75
CA ILE A 802 -9.00 -13.92 23.15
C ILE A 802 -7.76 -13.54 23.94
N THR A 803 -7.86 -12.49 24.74
CA THR A 803 -6.83 -12.06 25.67
C THR A 803 -7.01 -12.77 27.00
N ILE A 804 -5.95 -13.40 27.48
CA ILE A 804 -5.87 -14.13 28.75
C ILE A 804 -4.88 -13.38 29.63
N LYS A 805 -5.31 -12.95 30.81
CA LYS A 805 -4.43 -12.29 31.77
C LYS A 805 -4.31 -13.16 33.03
N ALA A 806 -3.09 -13.34 33.49
CA ALA A 806 -2.76 -13.95 34.78
C ALA A 806 -2.36 -12.84 35.74
N ALA A 807 -3.00 -12.79 36.91
CA ALA A 807 -2.63 -11.84 37.97
C ALA A 807 -1.22 -12.15 38.50
N ALA A 808 -0.58 -11.17 39.12
CA ALA A 808 0.65 -11.41 39.89
C ALA A 808 0.35 -12.38 41.05
N LYS A 809 1.26 -13.29 41.34
CA LYS A 809 1.11 -14.28 42.43
C LYS A 809 2.44 -14.53 43.09
N GLY A 810 2.55 -14.16 44.37
CA GLY A 810 3.81 -14.29 45.15
C GLY A 810 4.99 -13.60 44.42
N LYS A 811 6.07 -14.34 44.20
CA LYS A 811 7.28 -13.90 43.51
C LYS A 811 7.16 -13.76 41.98
N TYR A 812 5.94 -13.86 41.39
CA TYR A 812 5.71 -13.76 39.93
C TYR A 812 4.97 -12.49 39.52
N LYS A 813 5.47 -11.82 38.49
CA LYS A 813 4.79 -10.65 37.86
C LYS A 813 3.54 -11.10 37.08
N ALA A 814 2.57 -10.23 36.90
CA ALA A 814 1.42 -10.47 36.02
C ALA A 814 1.88 -10.81 34.58
N ALA A 815 1.07 -11.61 33.87
CA ALA A 815 1.32 -11.95 32.46
C ALA A 815 0.05 -11.84 31.61
N THR A 816 0.23 -11.56 30.34
CA THR A 816 -0.84 -11.51 29.35
C THR A 816 -0.47 -12.37 28.15
N LYS A 817 -1.44 -13.11 27.62
CA LYS A 817 -1.31 -13.86 26.38
C LYS A 817 -2.55 -13.71 25.53
N THR A 818 -2.36 -13.49 24.26
CA THR A 818 -3.46 -13.42 23.29
C THR A 818 -3.40 -14.65 22.39
N ILE A 819 -4.56 -15.27 22.15
CA ILE A 819 -4.71 -16.38 21.20
C ILE A 819 -5.81 -16.06 20.19
N THR A 820 -5.76 -16.68 19.02
CA THR A 820 -6.79 -16.56 17.98
C THR A 820 -7.79 -17.70 18.08
N LEU A 821 -9.08 -17.35 18.11
CA LEU A 821 -10.20 -18.28 17.95
C LEU A 821 -10.73 -18.17 16.54
N THR A 822 -10.63 -19.25 15.75
CA THR A 822 -11.22 -19.37 14.40
C THR A 822 -12.45 -20.26 14.44
N VAL A 823 -13.61 -19.71 14.07
CA VAL A 823 -14.89 -20.42 14.03
C VAL A 823 -15.24 -20.70 12.56
N LYS A 824 -15.04 -21.94 12.12
CA LYS A 824 -15.34 -22.37 10.74
C LYS A 824 -16.84 -22.57 10.52
N PRO A 825 -17.39 -22.23 9.33
CA PRO A 825 -18.75 -22.60 8.94
C PRO A 825 -19.00 -24.11 9.03
N VAL A 826 -20.25 -24.47 9.29
CA VAL A 826 -20.68 -25.86 9.28
C VAL A 826 -20.62 -26.44 7.86
N LYS A 827 -20.50 -27.75 7.75
CA LYS A 827 -20.53 -28.47 6.47
C LYS A 827 -21.85 -28.19 5.74
N ASN A 828 -21.78 -27.72 4.49
CA ASN A 828 -22.96 -27.44 3.67
C ASN A 828 -23.50 -28.72 3.00
N GLN A 829 -24.64 -28.63 2.34
CA GLN A 829 -25.30 -29.77 1.66
C GLN A 829 -25.79 -29.33 0.28
N ILE A 830 -25.43 -30.07 -0.75
CA ILE A 830 -26.03 -29.94 -2.08
C ILE A 830 -27.43 -30.53 -2.06
N THR A 831 -28.44 -29.70 -2.35
CA THR A 831 -29.84 -30.08 -2.37
C THR A 831 -30.25 -30.63 -3.75
N SER A 832 -29.75 -30.03 -4.83
CA SER A 832 -30.01 -30.50 -6.20
C SER A 832 -28.76 -30.35 -7.06
N LEU A 833 -28.56 -31.23 -8.01
CA LEU A 833 -27.51 -31.22 -9.03
C LEU A 833 -28.04 -31.89 -10.29
N LYS A 834 -28.35 -31.11 -11.34
CA LYS A 834 -29.01 -31.59 -12.56
C LYS A 834 -28.36 -30.92 -13.78
N SER A 835 -28.27 -31.66 -14.91
CA SER A 835 -27.90 -31.14 -16.23
C SER A 835 -29.14 -31.13 -17.09
N LYS A 836 -29.77 -29.95 -17.27
CA LYS A 836 -31.00 -29.77 -18.04
C LYS A 836 -30.73 -29.37 -19.51
N LYS A 837 -29.68 -28.58 -19.74
CA LYS A 837 -29.26 -28.07 -21.06
C LYS A 837 -27.89 -28.63 -21.43
N ALA A 838 -27.57 -28.67 -22.72
CA ALA A 838 -26.28 -29.12 -23.27
C ALA A 838 -25.11 -28.35 -22.64
N LYS A 839 -23.99 -29.06 -22.46
CA LYS A 839 -22.73 -28.49 -21.95
C LYS A 839 -22.85 -27.75 -20.60
N THR A 840 -23.93 -27.99 -19.81
CA THR A 840 -24.18 -27.28 -18.53
C THR A 840 -24.64 -28.21 -17.43
N PHE A 841 -24.44 -27.83 -16.16
CA PHE A 841 -25.21 -28.32 -15.03
C PHE A 841 -25.58 -27.20 -14.06
N GLU A 842 -26.66 -27.40 -13.32
CA GLU A 842 -27.08 -26.53 -12.22
C GLU A 842 -26.89 -27.25 -10.89
N VAL A 843 -26.29 -26.55 -9.94
CA VAL A 843 -26.11 -27.01 -8.56
C VAL A 843 -26.87 -26.11 -7.60
N LYS A 844 -27.67 -26.70 -6.69
CA LYS A 844 -28.38 -26.01 -5.60
C LYS A 844 -27.91 -26.55 -4.26
N TRP A 845 -27.83 -25.67 -3.24
CA TRP A 845 -27.37 -26.02 -1.91
C TRP A 845 -28.19 -25.35 -0.80
N LYS A 846 -28.02 -25.83 0.44
CA LYS A 846 -28.74 -25.30 1.59
C LYS A 846 -28.22 -23.91 1.96
N LYS A 847 -29.15 -22.94 2.15
CA LYS A 847 -28.80 -21.57 2.56
C LYS A 847 -28.18 -21.58 3.95
N ASP A 848 -27.07 -20.87 4.11
CA ASP A 848 -26.40 -20.67 5.39
C ASP A 848 -26.49 -19.18 5.79
N LYS A 849 -27.41 -18.87 6.73
CA LYS A 849 -27.69 -17.49 7.13
C LYS A 849 -26.48 -16.77 7.76
N LYS A 850 -25.46 -17.50 8.26
CA LYS A 850 -24.27 -16.94 8.93
C LYS A 850 -23.06 -16.81 8.01
N ALA A 851 -23.10 -17.41 6.84
CA ALA A 851 -22.04 -17.31 5.85
C ALA A 851 -22.01 -15.95 5.15
N SER A 852 -20.86 -15.57 4.59
CA SER A 852 -20.75 -14.47 3.64
C SER A 852 -21.09 -14.93 2.23
N GLY A 853 -20.76 -16.17 1.90
CA GLY A 853 -21.01 -16.77 0.60
C GLY A 853 -20.62 -18.24 0.56
N TYR A 854 -20.44 -18.78 -0.68
CA TYR A 854 -20.20 -20.20 -0.90
C TYR A 854 -19.09 -20.41 -1.93
N ILE A 855 -18.43 -21.56 -1.85
CA ILE A 855 -17.48 -22.02 -2.86
C ILE A 855 -17.99 -23.33 -3.42
N VAL A 856 -18.22 -23.36 -4.72
CA VAL A 856 -18.56 -24.57 -5.49
C VAL A 856 -17.32 -25.08 -6.15
N GLN A 857 -16.92 -26.32 -5.87
CA GLN A 857 -15.83 -27.00 -6.57
C GLN A 857 -16.40 -28.12 -7.44
N TYR A 858 -15.84 -28.24 -8.65
CA TYR A 858 -16.21 -29.31 -9.56
C TYR A 858 -15.01 -29.77 -10.42
N SER A 859 -14.98 -31.04 -10.76
CA SER A 859 -13.96 -31.67 -11.59
C SER A 859 -14.50 -32.94 -12.23
N MET A 860 -13.85 -33.41 -13.25
CA MET A 860 -14.07 -34.79 -13.77
C MET A 860 -13.34 -35.86 -12.93
N ASP A 861 -12.40 -35.44 -12.08
CA ASP A 861 -11.72 -36.35 -11.15
C ASP A 861 -12.60 -36.69 -9.94
N LYS A 862 -12.81 -37.99 -9.68
CA LYS A 862 -13.62 -38.54 -8.58
C LYS A 862 -13.13 -38.04 -7.20
N LYS A 863 -11.82 -37.90 -7.02
CA LYS A 863 -11.20 -37.49 -5.77
C LYS A 863 -11.18 -35.94 -5.61
N LEU A 864 -11.57 -35.19 -6.65
CA LEU A 864 -11.47 -33.71 -6.68
C LEU A 864 -10.07 -33.19 -6.29
N LYS A 865 -9.03 -33.85 -6.86
CA LYS A 865 -7.63 -33.47 -6.68
C LYS A 865 -7.02 -32.89 -7.96
N LYS A 866 -7.47 -33.40 -9.16
CA LYS A 866 -6.95 -32.94 -10.46
C LYS A 866 -7.99 -32.10 -11.20
N ASN A 867 -7.55 -31.02 -11.86
CA ASN A 867 -8.38 -30.12 -12.67
C ASN A 867 -9.64 -29.65 -11.94
N VAL A 868 -9.47 -29.19 -10.69
CA VAL A 868 -10.58 -28.71 -9.84
C VAL A 868 -10.85 -27.25 -10.16
N LYS A 869 -12.00 -26.98 -10.76
CA LYS A 869 -12.49 -25.62 -10.94
C LYS A 869 -13.24 -25.15 -9.69
N LYS A 870 -13.02 -23.89 -9.29
CA LYS A 870 -13.65 -23.24 -8.14
C LYS A 870 -14.51 -22.09 -8.64
N VAL A 871 -15.75 -22.00 -8.14
CA VAL A 871 -16.63 -20.85 -8.35
C VAL A 871 -16.99 -20.28 -6.99
N VAL A 872 -16.66 -19.03 -6.75
CA VAL A 872 -16.99 -18.30 -5.53
C VAL A 872 -18.32 -17.60 -5.72
N VAL A 873 -19.24 -17.77 -4.79
CA VAL A 873 -20.55 -17.11 -4.75
C VAL A 873 -20.54 -16.16 -3.57
N THR A 874 -20.42 -14.86 -3.81
CA THR A 874 -20.19 -13.83 -2.79
C THR A 874 -21.44 -13.50 -1.95
N LYS A 875 -22.63 -13.66 -2.51
CA LYS A 875 -23.90 -13.37 -1.82
C LYS A 875 -24.46 -14.62 -1.14
N ASN A 876 -24.67 -14.60 0.17
CA ASN A 876 -25.23 -15.74 0.91
C ASN A 876 -26.71 -16.02 0.60
N LYS A 877 -27.39 -15.08 -0.05
CA LYS A 877 -28.76 -15.26 -0.56
C LYS A 877 -28.79 -16.20 -1.76
N THR A 878 -27.74 -16.23 -2.57
CA THR A 878 -27.62 -17.08 -3.76
C THR A 878 -27.29 -18.51 -3.36
N THR A 879 -28.20 -19.43 -3.62
CA THR A 879 -28.08 -20.87 -3.28
C THR A 879 -28.12 -21.78 -4.49
N THR A 880 -27.98 -21.22 -5.68
CA THR A 880 -27.98 -21.90 -6.97
C THR A 880 -26.90 -21.32 -7.86
N LYS A 881 -26.20 -22.15 -8.63
CA LYS A 881 -25.29 -21.69 -9.68
C LYS A 881 -25.37 -22.66 -10.87
N LYS A 882 -25.49 -22.08 -12.06
CA LYS A 882 -25.38 -22.79 -13.34
C LYS A 882 -23.90 -22.74 -13.74
N ILE A 883 -23.36 -23.86 -14.14
CA ILE A 883 -21.99 -24.01 -14.65
C ILE A 883 -22.09 -24.37 -16.12
N THR A 884 -21.41 -23.62 -16.97
CA THR A 884 -21.48 -23.70 -18.44
C THR A 884 -20.13 -24.13 -19.03
N LYS A 885 -20.04 -24.23 -20.36
CA LYS A 885 -18.82 -24.57 -21.13
C LYS A 885 -18.19 -25.89 -20.67
N LEU A 886 -19.03 -26.86 -20.31
CA LEU A 886 -18.59 -28.19 -19.85
C LEU A 886 -18.46 -29.18 -21.00
N LYS A 887 -17.59 -30.19 -20.87
CA LYS A 887 -17.46 -31.27 -21.85
C LYS A 887 -18.73 -32.13 -21.84
N PRO A 888 -19.44 -32.30 -22.96
CA PRO A 888 -20.66 -33.11 -23.04
C PRO A 888 -20.36 -34.56 -22.77
N ARG A 889 -21.36 -35.31 -22.31
CA ARG A 889 -21.28 -36.74 -21.98
C ARG A 889 -20.26 -37.11 -20.89
N LYS A 890 -19.56 -36.12 -20.26
CA LYS A 890 -18.61 -36.36 -19.17
C LYS A 890 -19.28 -36.24 -17.79
N LYS A 891 -18.82 -37.08 -16.88
CA LYS A 891 -19.28 -37.09 -15.47
C LYS A 891 -18.47 -36.11 -14.68
N TYR A 892 -19.15 -35.17 -13.98
CA TYR A 892 -18.54 -34.19 -13.07
C TYR A 892 -18.86 -34.53 -11.64
N TYR A 893 -17.89 -34.32 -10.75
CA TYR A 893 -17.99 -34.47 -9.32
C TYR A 893 -18.03 -33.06 -8.72
N VAL A 894 -19.03 -32.77 -7.86
CA VAL A 894 -19.32 -31.43 -7.39
C VAL A 894 -19.44 -31.44 -5.87
N ARG A 895 -18.86 -30.44 -5.21
CA ARG A 895 -19.01 -30.20 -3.77
C ARG A 895 -19.12 -28.70 -3.48
N VAL A 896 -19.73 -28.33 -2.37
CA VAL A 896 -19.91 -26.94 -1.97
C VAL A 896 -19.55 -26.75 -0.49
N CYS A 897 -18.97 -25.61 -0.13
CA CYS A 897 -18.80 -25.20 1.25
C CYS A 897 -19.26 -23.75 1.46
N SER A 898 -19.65 -23.42 2.70
CA SER A 898 -19.87 -22.04 3.12
C SER A 898 -18.56 -21.39 3.54
N TYR A 899 -18.41 -20.08 3.35
CA TYR A 899 -17.33 -19.31 3.92
C TYR A 899 -17.83 -18.05 4.62
N LYS A 900 -16.99 -17.48 5.48
CA LYS A 900 -17.21 -16.20 6.16
C LYS A 900 -16.00 -15.32 5.95
N ASN A 901 -16.19 -14.13 5.40
CA ASN A 901 -15.16 -13.09 5.42
C ASN A 901 -15.11 -12.50 6.84
N SER A 902 -13.94 -12.45 7.42
CA SER A 902 -13.71 -11.95 8.78
C SER A 902 -12.30 -11.38 8.86
N ARG A 903 -12.19 -10.06 9.06
CA ARG A 903 -10.92 -9.33 9.16
C ARG A 903 -10.01 -9.60 7.97
N GLY A 904 -10.46 -9.32 6.75
CA GLY A 904 -9.71 -9.53 5.52
C GLY A 904 -9.47 -10.99 5.11
N LYS A 905 -9.71 -11.96 5.99
CA LYS A 905 -9.46 -13.39 5.71
C LYS A 905 -10.75 -14.17 5.48
N ARG A 906 -10.70 -15.11 4.54
CA ARG A 906 -11.82 -16.01 4.24
C ARG A 906 -11.75 -17.28 5.11
N VAL A 907 -12.63 -17.38 6.09
CA VAL A 907 -12.77 -18.57 6.95
C VAL A 907 -13.69 -19.58 6.27
N GLN A 908 -13.10 -20.60 5.64
CA GLN A 908 -13.80 -21.61 4.89
C GLN A 908 -14.26 -22.78 5.78
N GLY A 909 -15.48 -23.28 5.56
CA GLY A 909 -16.03 -24.48 6.18
C GLY A 909 -15.65 -25.75 5.44
N ALA A 910 -15.98 -26.90 6.01
CA ALA A 910 -15.83 -28.19 5.34
C ALA A 910 -16.76 -28.31 4.12
N TYR A 911 -16.26 -28.91 3.06
CA TYR A 911 -17.07 -29.21 1.86
C TYR A 911 -18.17 -30.22 2.14
N SER A 912 -19.26 -30.11 1.38
CA SER A 912 -20.36 -31.10 1.35
C SER A 912 -19.85 -32.47 0.91
N LYS A 913 -20.68 -33.51 1.10
CA LYS A 913 -20.52 -34.77 0.38
C LYS A 913 -20.48 -34.44 -1.11
N VAL A 914 -19.60 -35.13 -1.85
CA VAL A 914 -19.51 -35.02 -3.33
C VAL A 914 -20.77 -35.57 -3.94
N LYS A 915 -21.40 -34.84 -4.87
CA LYS A 915 -22.44 -35.36 -5.77
C LYS A 915 -21.93 -35.39 -7.20
N THR A 916 -22.54 -36.20 -8.01
CA THR A 916 -22.13 -36.38 -9.41
C THR A 916 -23.25 -36.01 -10.37
N VAL A 917 -22.88 -35.54 -11.54
CA VAL A 917 -23.78 -35.25 -12.66
C VAL A 917 -23.07 -35.55 -13.98
N THR A 918 -23.78 -36.21 -14.91
CA THR A 918 -23.34 -36.37 -16.27
C THR A 918 -23.92 -35.26 -17.12
N VAL A 919 -23.07 -34.53 -17.82
CA VAL A 919 -23.49 -33.38 -18.64
C VAL A 919 -24.14 -33.87 -19.95
N ARG A 920 -25.31 -33.31 -20.27
CA ARG A 920 -26.03 -33.63 -21.52
C ARG A 920 -25.22 -33.19 -22.76
N LYS A 921 -25.50 -33.88 -23.91
CA LYS A 921 -24.95 -33.58 -25.23
C LYS A 921 -25.38 -32.18 -25.67
#